data_b0fbe7dabf3b2220ff139c13cd56ce46
#
_entry.id   b0fbe7dabf3b2220ff139c13cd56ce46
#
_cell.length_a   1.000
_cell.length_b   1.000
_cell.length_c   1.000
_cell.angle_alpha   90.00
_cell.angle_beta   90.00
_cell.angle_gamma   90.00
#
_symmetry.space_group_name_H-M   'P 1'
#
loop_
_entity.id
_entity.type
_entity.pdbx_description
1 polymer ?
#
loop_
_entity_poly.entity_id
_entity_poly.type
_entity_poly.pdbx_seq_one_letter_code
_entity_poly.pdbx_strand_id
1 'polypeptide(L)'
;MKNCIILLTGVLLAGCAGQVKGPCDIYEKFGTECVAAHSTTRKLYSKYEGPLYQVVRDSDGKKLDIGTIDGGYADAAAQDAFLEGTIGYINIIYDQTGHGNDLIQASPGTFKGPAKGEFNTLPIADMAPATLDGHKVYGAYFMPGMGLRNNNASYMPINDEPEGIYYVVDGKHFDSGCCFDYGNSSTNGKAVGRGTMETTYFGTSTNWGSGNGDGPWIMADMESGLFSGFNAKKNDVPSITDWRFVSAYVNGGGQNRWDLRGGDATKPDVVTFYEGERPSSPDPNDVYFPMSKKGGLLLANGGDNGNGSAGTFYEGAITAGYPSFEAVKAVQANIAAARYAESTIRTTRLTTFRKGESQELVVTYRNNTQEPITDFGFWMENPNDWNSECIYMEEFDRIMPGQEIAAKFRITGPDADQTLFVKVGADFNGQTEIKSIRVRSAAAVSINEINLGSNQFIELYNASDQTVDLSGWEIEITRSGWAPVRAAILPAGTVIKAYDFLVIRPNANALAFDEAPLTNIFIPVSTDPKHLFKAGGTNLPVTSVAALEAGKKIGIDLGGKYEEVTLTKVGTPGTQTTLVGPAKAGDKTLNLEVTANLTEGMEITIGTGQRKELRKVTKVVKVSQAPAPRRFGQQSQPHEPGVVEIDRPLTIDQIAGVDVWAFGTGIEFTPALKYDHMSGDAISVPAAPLAQDGSLSYTYSTRAGAIALYHGNVLVDAVIYGSKQSNSSANGTIARPDLAVLEGEQTQGGCLAEVPQVRMPRSINQGTTSAPSYSLVRLPDGNDNDALCEIAYTNTPTPGKPNIP
;
A
#
# COMPACT_ATOMS: atom_id res chain seq x y z
N MET A 1 20.41 -18.96 77.19
CA MET A 1 20.64 -18.20 75.93
C MET A 1 19.51 -18.57 74.99
N LYS A 2 18.52 -17.71 74.92
CA LYS A 2 17.32 -17.87 74.01
C LYS A 2 17.50 -16.99 72.78
N ASN A 3 17.62 -17.63 71.59
CA ASN A 3 17.64 -16.93 70.30
C ASN A 3 16.21 -16.57 69.91
N CYS A 4 15.92 -15.31 69.80
CA CYS A 4 14.74 -14.79 69.14
C CYS A 4 14.98 -14.72 67.60
N ILE A 5 14.20 -15.50 66.85
CA ILE A 5 14.09 -15.40 65.39
C ILE A 5 12.96 -14.42 65.10
N ILE A 6 13.29 -13.26 64.52
CA ILE A 6 12.31 -12.34 64.00
C ILE A 6 11.99 -12.78 62.56
N LEU A 7 10.78 -13.27 62.32
CA LEU A 7 10.23 -13.47 60.98
C LEU A 7 9.80 -12.08 60.43
N LEU A 8 10.53 -11.55 59.45
CA LEU A 8 10.05 -10.47 58.63
C LEU A 8 9.06 -11.06 57.61
N THR A 9 7.78 -10.83 57.83
CA THR A 9 6.75 -11.02 56.81
C THR A 9 6.83 -9.87 55.83
N GLY A 10 7.47 -10.10 54.68
CA GLY A 10 7.40 -9.19 53.54
C GLY A 10 5.96 -9.20 52.98
N VAL A 11 5.25 -8.09 53.15
CA VAL A 11 4.00 -7.82 52.43
C VAL A 11 4.38 -7.47 50.98
N LEU A 12 4.22 -8.42 50.03
CA LEU A 12 4.17 -8.12 48.63
C LEU A 12 2.94 -7.24 48.40
N LEU A 13 3.16 -5.96 48.31
CA LEU A 13 2.21 -5.05 47.62
C LEU A 13 2.20 -5.44 46.15
N ALA A 14 1.29 -6.34 45.77
CA ALA A 14 0.87 -6.46 44.40
C ALA A 14 0.22 -5.09 44.01
N GLY A 15 1.03 -4.22 43.46
CA GLY A 15 0.52 -3.04 42.78
C GLY A 15 -0.44 -3.54 41.69
N CYS A 16 -1.75 -3.25 41.84
CA CYS A 16 -2.65 -3.25 40.70
C CYS A 16 -2.07 -2.24 39.72
N ALA A 17 -1.30 -2.71 38.74
CA ALA A 17 -1.01 -1.92 37.56
C ALA A 17 -2.37 -1.60 36.95
N GLY A 18 -2.84 -0.35 37.13
CA GLY A 18 -4.07 0.12 36.50
C GLY A 18 -3.93 -0.11 34.99
N GLN A 19 -4.94 -0.74 34.39
CA GLN A 19 -5.00 -0.94 32.95
C GLN A 19 -4.70 0.40 32.26
N VAL A 20 -3.70 0.41 31.37
CA VAL A 20 -3.32 1.61 30.61
C VAL A 20 -4.50 1.96 29.68
N LYS A 21 -5.14 3.10 29.92
CA LYS A 21 -6.26 3.55 29.10
C LYS A 21 -5.76 4.04 27.75
N GLY A 22 -6.39 3.54 26.70
CA GLY A 22 -6.14 3.97 25.31
C GLY A 22 -7.12 5.08 24.86
N PRO A 23 -6.94 5.60 23.65
CA PRO A 23 -7.83 6.59 23.05
C PRO A 23 -9.31 6.19 23.01
N CYS A 24 -9.60 4.92 22.73
CA CYS A 24 -10.98 4.42 22.66
C CYS A 24 -11.66 4.35 24.03
N ASP A 25 -10.92 4.08 25.12
CA ASP A 25 -11.47 4.17 26.49
C ASP A 25 -11.85 5.62 26.83
N ILE A 26 -11.13 6.58 26.26
CA ILE A 26 -11.41 8.01 26.46
C ILE A 26 -12.66 8.40 25.68
N TYR A 27 -12.75 8.03 24.40
CA TYR A 27 -13.94 8.33 23.61
C TYR A 27 -15.21 7.70 24.22
N GLU A 28 -15.13 6.43 24.65
CA GLU A 28 -16.23 5.75 25.34
C GLU A 28 -16.68 6.52 26.62
N LYS A 29 -15.73 6.99 27.42
CA LYS A 29 -16.01 7.81 28.61
C LYS A 29 -16.73 9.13 28.27
N PHE A 30 -16.46 9.72 27.12
CA PHE A 30 -17.10 10.94 26.65
C PHE A 30 -18.38 10.70 25.84
N GLY A 31 -18.82 9.44 25.71
CA GLY A 31 -20.09 9.07 25.07
C GLY A 31 -20.02 8.94 23.55
N THR A 32 -18.84 8.80 22.98
CA THR A 32 -18.61 8.51 21.56
C THR A 32 -17.75 7.26 21.43
N GLU A 33 -18.39 6.10 21.29
CA GLU A 33 -17.68 4.82 21.20
C GLU A 33 -16.94 4.65 19.89
N CYS A 34 -15.75 4.04 19.94
CA CYS A 34 -15.04 3.65 18.73
C CYS A 34 -15.77 2.49 18.04
N VAL A 35 -16.00 2.63 16.75
CA VAL A 35 -16.57 1.59 15.88
C VAL A 35 -15.51 0.92 15.00
N ALA A 36 -14.35 1.53 14.86
CA ALA A 36 -13.14 0.96 14.28
C ALA A 36 -11.92 1.54 14.99
N ALA A 37 -10.91 0.72 15.28
CA ALA A 37 -9.71 1.14 15.98
C ALA A 37 -8.50 0.29 15.54
N HIS A 38 -7.49 0.92 14.93
CA HIS A 38 -6.36 0.27 14.29
C HIS A 38 -5.05 0.83 14.80
N SER A 39 -4.08 -0.03 15.05
CA SER A 39 -2.75 0.40 15.44
C SER A 39 -1.72 -0.68 15.13
N THR A 40 -0.55 -0.24 14.67
CA THR A 40 0.64 -1.10 14.56
C THR A 40 1.60 -0.89 15.73
N THR A 41 1.26 -0.03 16.69
CA THR A 41 2.18 0.41 17.73
C THR A 41 1.74 0.07 19.15
N ARG A 42 0.44 0.12 19.45
CA ARG A 42 -0.07 -0.09 20.82
C ARG A 42 -1.56 -0.46 20.87
N LYS A 43 -2.02 -0.87 22.04
CA LYS A 43 -3.45 -0.98 22.36
C LYS A 43 -4.11 0.40 22.36
N LEU A 44 -5.24 0.51 21.68
CA LEU A 44 -6.11 1.71 21.71
C LEU A 44 -7.30 1.52 22.65
N TYR A 45 -7.57 0.29 23.04
CA TYR A 45 -8.61 -0.12 23.97
C TYR A 45 -7.99 -0.95 25.08
N SER A 46 -8.15 -0.54 26.34
CA SER A 46 -7.56 -1.25 27.49
C SER A 46 -8.04 -2.70 27.61
N LYS A 47 -9.27 -2.96 27.22
CA LYS A 47 -9.90 -4.29 27.24
C LYS A 47 -9.52 -5.20 26.07
N TYR A 48 -8.79 -4.69 25.07
CA TYR A 48 -8.40 -5.49 23.90
C TYR A 48 -7.25 -6.46 24.23
N GLU A 49 -7.41 -7.72 23.86
CA GLU A 49 -6.42 -8.78 24.11
C GLU A 49 -6.00 -9.53 22.83
N GLY A 50 -6.45 -9.06 21.66
CA GLY A 50 -6.11 -9.63 20.37
C GLY A 50 -4.75 -9.12 19.83
N PRO A 51 -4.30 -9.66 18.68
CA PRO A 51 -3.15 -9.13 17.97
C PRO A 51 -3.44 -7.74 17.39
N LEU A 52 -2.40 -6.92 17.29
CA LEU A 52 -2.54 -5.58 16.71
C LEU A 52 -2.57 -5.64 15.17
N TYR A 53 -1.69 -6.44 14.58
CA TYR A 53 -1.60 -6.61 13.13
C TYR A 53 -0.97 -7.95 12.76
N GLN A 54 -1.08 -8.33 11.49
CA GLN A 54 -0.47 -9.53 10.95
C GLN A 54 0.57 -9.16 9.90
N VAL A 55 1.77 -9.71 10.02
CA VAL A 55 2.81 -9.63 8.99
C VAL A 55 2.85 -10.89 8.15
N VAL A 56 3.16 -10.71 6.86
CA VAL A 56 3.51 -11.79 5.94
C VAL A 56 4.94 -11.55 5.43
N ARG A 57 5.78 -12.57 5.46
CA ARG A 57 7.15 -12.44 4.98
C ARG A 57 7.28 -12.84 3.52
N ASP A 58 8.10 -12.09 2.80
CA ASP A 58 8.24 -12.21 1.35
C ASP A 58 8.84 -13.56 0.92
N SER A 59 9.82 -14.06 1.66
CA SER A 59 10.61 -15.24 1.27
C SER A 59 9.80 -16.54 1.15
N ASP A 60 8.71 -16.72 1.90
CA ASP A 60 7.92 -17.96 1.92
C ASP A 60 6.42 -17.76 2.12
N GLY A 61 5.94 -16.53 2.20
CA GLY A 61 4.53 -16.19 2.39
C GLY A 61 3.94 -16.57 3.76
N LYS A 62 4.77 -16.99 4.73
CA LYS A 62 4.28 -17.28 6.07
C LYS A 62 3.82 -16.02 6.77
N LYS A 63 2.91 -16.20 7.73
CA LYS A 63 2.26 -15.13 8.46
C LYS A 63 2.50 -15.25 9.94
N LEU A 64 2.61 -14.11 10.62
CA LEU A 64 2.69 -14.00 12.07
C LEU A 64 1.78 -12.87 12.54
N ASP A 65 0.96 -13.16 13.55
CA ASP A 65 0.20 -12.15 14.27
C ASP A 65 1.11 -11.48 15.32
N ILE A 66 1.17 -10.16 15.26
CA ILE A 66 1.94 -9.36 16.22
C ILE A 66 1.01 -8.90 17.33
N GLY A 67 1.25 -9.41 18.52
CA GLY A 67 0.55 -9.06 19.74
C GLY A 67 1.19 -7.87 20.46
N THR A 68 0.97 -7.82 21.78
CA THR A 68 1.54 -6.77 22.62
C THR A 68 2.42 -7.35 23.74
N ILE A 69 3.43 -6.60 24.12
CA ILE A 69 4.22 -6.78 25.35
C ILE A 69 3.54 -6.09 26.53
N ASP A 70 4.12 -6.21 27.74
CA ASP A 70 3.68 -5.48 28.92
C ASP A 70 3.61 -3.96 28.63
N GLY A 71 2.58 -3.29 29.14
CA GLY A 71 2.31 -1.88 28.80
C GLY A 71 1.44 -1.70 27.57
N GLY A 72 1.16 -2.76 26.78
CA GLY A 72 0.28 -2.72 25.63
C GLY A 72 0.93 -2.21 24.34
N TYR A 73 2.25 -2.17 24.27
CA TYR A 73 3.01 -1.83 23.06
C TYR A 73 3.17 -3.05 22.15
N ALA A 74 3.32 -2.84 20.84
CA ALA A 74 3.52 -3.93 19.88
C ALA A 74 4.79 -4.72 20.18
N ASP A 75 4.73 -6.03 19.98
CA ASP A 75 5.90 -6.93 20.10
C ASP A 75 6.78 -6.86 18.86
N ALA A 76 7.56 -5.78 18.76
CA ALA A 76 8.50 -5.58 17.65
C ALA A 76 9.61 -6.64 17.62
N ALA A 77 9.97 -7.23 18.78
CA ALA A 77 10.98 -8.28 18.84
C ALA A 77 10.52 -9.56 18.15
N ALA A 78 9.24 -9.93 18.33
CA ALA A 78 8.64 -11.05 17.58
C ALA A 78 8.64 -10.79 16.07
N GLN A 79 8.32 -9.55 15.64
CA GLN A 79 8.40 -9.17 14.23
C GLN A 79 9.84 -9.26 13.69
N ASP A 80 10.82 -8.70 14.39
CA ASP A 80 12.22 -8.74 14.00
C ASP A 80 12.73 -10.17 13.81
N ALA A 81 12.41 -11.05 14.76
CA ALA A 81 12.79 -12.47 14.69
C ALA A 81 12.10 -13.20 13.53
N PHE A 82 10.84 -12.87 13.27
CA PHE A 82 10.07 -13.47 12.15
C PHE A 82 10.57 -13.02 10.79
N LEU A 83 10.98 -11.76 10.66
CA LEU A 83 11.44 -11.16 9.40
C LEU A 83 12.95 -11.26 9.21
N GLU A 84 13.64 -12.04 10.05
CA GLU A 84 15.09 -12.22 9.89
C GLU A 84 15.45 -12.74 8.50
N GLY A 85 16.28 -11.96 7.78
CA GLY A 85 16.73 -12.32 6.44
C GLY A 85 15.73 -12.10 5.30
N THR A 86 14.60 -11.44 5.54
CA THR A 86 13.58 -11.18 4.51
C THR A 86 12.89 -9.83 4.73
N ILE A 87 12.08 -9.40 3.76
CA ILE A 87 11.16 -8.26 3.91
C ILE A 87 9.83 -8.76 4.45
N GLY A 88 9.11 -7.90 5.17
CA GLY A 88 7.76 -8.15 5.65
C GLY A 88 6.76 -7.13 5.15
N TYR A 89 5.53 -7.60 4.95
CA TYR A 89 4.39 -6.76 4.61
C TYR A 89 3.30 -6.91 5.64
N ILE A 90 2.55 -5.83 5.93
CA ILE A 90 1.38 -5.89 6.80
C ILE A 90 0.19 -6.40 5.98
N ASN A 91 -0.29 -7.57 6.34
CA ASN A 91 -1.40 -8.24 5.69
C ASN A 91 -2.76 -7.82 6.25
N ILE A 92 -2.83 -7.56 7.55
CA ILE A 92 -4.03 -7.12 8.28
C ILE A 92 -3.61 -6.16 9.38
N ILE A 93 -4.36 -5.08 9.58
CA ILE A 93 -4.36 -4.34 10.85
C ILE A 93 -5.71 -4.64 11.51
N TYR A 94 -5.66 -5.30 12.67
CA TYR A 94 -6.87 -5.77 13.34
C TYR A 94 -7.66 -4.65 14.00
N ASP A 95 -8.97 -4.77 13.95
CA ASP A 95 -9.88 -3.87 14.66
C ASP A 95 -9.92 -4.21 16.14
N GLN A 96 -9.59 -3.26 16.98
CA GLN A 96 -9.55 -3.43 18.43
C GLN A 96 -10.91 -3.23 19.11
N THR A 97 -11.96 -2.85 18.39
CA THR A 97 -13.31 -2.64 18.95
C THR A 97 -14.09 -3.92 19.14
N GLY A 98 -13.74 -4.97 18.40
CA GLY A 98 -14.45 -6.24 18.36
C GLY A 98 -15.59 -6.28 17.34
N HIS A 99 -15.75 -5.24 16.51
CA HIS A 99 -16.74 -5.23 15.43
C HIS A 99 -16.27 -5.97 14.17
N GLY A 100 -14.99 -6.39 14.11
CA GLY A 100 -14.40 -7.08 12.97
C GLY A 100 -14.13 -6.17 11.77
N ASN A 101 -13.92 -4.90 12.04
CA ASN A 101 -13.60 -3.89 11.04
C ASN A 101 -12.12 -3.89 10.67
N ASP A 102 -11.52 -5.06 10.53
CA ASP A 102 -10.12 -5.20 10.17
C ASP A 102 -9.79 -4.49 8.86
N LEU A 103 -8.64 -3.83 8.81
CA LEU A 103 -8.07 -3.30 7.58
C LEU A 103 -7.31 -4.42 6.87
N ILE A 104 -7.77 -4.77 5.67
CA ILE A 104 -7.20 -5.82 4.84
C ILE A 104 -6.75 -5.25 3.50
N GLN A 105 -6.09 -6.04 2.66
CA GLN A 105 -5.64 -5.61 1.35
C GLN A 105 -6.76 -4.94 0.55
N ALA A 106 -6.53 -3.71 0.07
CA ALA A 106 -7.54 -2.96 -0.67
C ALA A 106 -7.86 -3.63 -2.01
N SER A 107 -9.15 -3.87 -2.23
CA SER A 107 -9.66 -4.39 -3.49
C SER A 107 -9.62 -3.34 -4.60
N PRO A 108 -9.62 -3.75 -5.88
CA PRO A 108 -9.69 -2.83 -7.01
C PRO A 108 -10.88 -1.88 -6.92
N GLY A 109 -10.69 -0.66 -7.45
CA GLY A 109 -11.73 0.35 -7.60
C GLY A 109 -11.80 0.89 -9.04
N THR A 110 -12.48 2.01 -9.21
CA THR A 110 -12.54 2.67 -10.53
C THR A 110 -11.26 3.40 -10.87
N PHE A 111 -10.50 3.82 -9.88
CA PHE A 111 -9.19 4.39 -10.08
C PHE A 111 -8.15 3.28 -10.28
N LYS A 112 -7.42 3.35 -11.38
CA LYS A 112 -6.39 2.34 -11.66
C LYS A 112 -5.08 2.67 -10.97
N GLY A 113 -4.61 3.87 -11.09
CA GLY A 113 -3.42 4.40 -10.45
C GLY A 113 -2.17 3.52 -10.54
N PRO A 114 -1.27 3.63 -9.58
CA PRO A 114 -0.10 2.76 -9.50
C PRO A 114 -0.44 1.28 -9.33
N ALA A 115 -1.54 0.91 -8.68
CA ALA A 115 -2.02 -0.48 -8.60
C ALA A 115 -2.63 -1.03 -9.91
N LYS A 116 -2.69 -0.24 -10.99
CA LYS A 116 -3.15 -0.64 -12.33
C LYS A 116 -4.57 -1.23 -12.40
N GLY A 117 -5.40 -0.96 -11.38
CA GLY A 117 -6.76 -1.51 -11.28
C GLY A 117 -6.81 -2.94 -10.76
N GLU A 118 -5.75 -3.38 -10.12
CA GLU A 118 -5.64 -4.64 -9.38
C GLU A 118 -5.78 -4.39 -7.88
N PHE A 119 -5.61 -5.44 -7.06
CA PHE A 119 -5.45 -5.26 -5.62
C PHE A 119 -4.25 -4.37 -5.31
N ASN A 120 -4.40 -3.48 -4.35
CA ASN A 120 -3.28 -2.67 -3.91
C ASN A 120 -2.20 -3.56 -3.28
N THR A 121 -0.95 -3.18 -3.41
CA THR A 121 0.15 -3.85 -2.73
C THR A 121 0.04 -3.62 -1.22
N LEU A 122 0.49 -4.59 -0.42
CA LEU A 122 0.50 -4.50 1.03
C LEU A 122 1.57 -3.51 1.52
N PRO A 123 1.33 -2.75 2.60
CA PRO A 123 2.33 -1.86 3.17
C PRO A 123 3.50 -2.62 3.78
N ILE A 124 4.69 -2.02 3.77
CA ILE A 124 5.92 -2.62 4.28
C ILE A 124 5.91 -2.54 5.81
N ALA A 125 6.28 -3.66 6.46
CA ALA A 125 6.16 -3.82 7.90
C ALA A 125 7.36 -3.29 8.70
N ASP A 126 8.55 -3.17 8.11
CA ASP A 126 9.81 -2.97 8.80
C ASP A 126 10.58 -1.70 8.38
N MET A 127 10.00 -0.86 7.50
CA MET A 127 10.66 0.36 7.01
C MET A 127 10.42 1.61 7.89
N ALA A 128 9.48 1.56 8.83
CA ALA A 128 9.17 2.71 9.68
C ALA A 128 9.33 2.39 11.18
N PRO A 129 10.55 2.08 11.64
CA PRO A 129 10.80 1.86 13.06
C PRO A 129 10.68 3.17 13.84
N ALA A 130 10.02 3.09 14.99
CA ALA A 130 9.86 4.19 15.95
C ALA A 130 9.94 3.63 17.38
N THR A 131 9.86 4.50 18.37
CA THR A 131 9.68 4.07 19.76
C THR A 131 8.47 4.74 20.39
N LEU A 132 7.79 4.00 21.26
CA LEU A 132 6.77 4.50 22.16
C LEU A 132 7.23 4.20 23.58
N ASP A 133 7.37 5.25 24.41
CA ASP A 133 7.86 5.12 25.78
C ASP A 133 9.16 4.30 25.90
N GLY A 134 10.05 4.42 24.89
CA GLY A 134 11.29 3.67 24.80
C GLY A 134 11.17 2.26 24.21
N HIS A 135 9.96 1.74 23.98
CA HIS A 135 9.75 0.45 23.33
C HIS A 135 9.76 0.59 21.81
N LYS A 136 10.55 -0.25 21.14
CA LYS A 136 10.60 -0.32 19.69
C LYS A 136 9.23 -0.76 19.14
N VAL A 137 8.77 -0.09 18.11
CA VAL A 137 7.54 -0.39 17.37
C VAL A 137 7.76 -0.10 15.88
N TYR A 138 6.80 -0.48 15.04
CA TYR A 138 6.83 -0.18 13.62
C TYR A 138 5.53 0.50 13.17
N GLY A 139 5.66 1.51 12.31
CA GLY A 139 4.54 2.05 11.53
C GLY A 139 4.32 1.21 10.26
N ALA A 140 3.09 1.24 9.75
CA ALA A 140 2.78 0.71 8.42
C ALA A 140 3.28 1.70 7.36
N TYR A 141 4.25 1.28 6.56
CA TYR A 141 4.91 2.12 5.55
C TYR A 141 4.27 1.93 4.19
N PHE A 142 3.65 2.98 3.66
CA PHE A 142 2.94 2.97 2.39
C PHE A 142 3.70 3.72 1.31
N MET A 143 3.82 3.09 0.15
CA MET A 143 4.26 3.68 -1.11
C MET A 143 3.06 3.80 -2.07
N PRO A 144 3.15 4.62 -3.14
CA PRO A 144 2.12 4.64 -4.18
C PRO A 144 1.82 3.23 -4.71
N GLY A 145 0.54 2.88 -4.79
CA GLY A 145 0.05 1.55 -5.15
C GLY A 145 -0.26 0.65 -3.97
N MET A 146 0.04 1.07 -2.75
CA MET A 146 -0.33 0.37 -1.52
C MET A 146 -1.62 0.91 -0.93
N GLY A 147 -2.32 0.08 -0.16
CA GLY A 147 -3.54 0.49 0.53
C GLY A 147 -4.23 -0.66 1.23
N LEU A 148 -4.94 -0.34 2.30
CA LEU A 148 -5.78 -1.28 3.04
C LEU A 148 -7.23 -0.78 3.04
N ARG A 149 -8.19 -1.70 3.06
CA ARG A 149 -9.61 -1.34 2.98
C ARG A 149 -10.49 -2.45 3.52
N ASN A 150 -11.68 -2.08 4.03
CA ASN A 150 -12.74 -3.02 4.36
C ASN A 150 -14.08 -2.49 3.83
N ASN A 151 -14.53 -3.03 2.72
CA ASN A 151 -15.82 -2.68 2.13
C ASN A 151 -17.00 -3.38 2.81
N ASN A 152 -16.74 -4.31 3.74
CA ASN A 152 -17.74 -5.07 4.48
C ASN A 152 -17.76 -4.68 5.98
N ALA A 153 -17.32 -3.46 6.30
CA ALA A 153 -17.30 -2.97 7.66
C ALA A 153 -18.72 -2.88 8.29
N SER A 154 -18.77 -2.99 9.61
CA SER A 154 -19.99 -3.04 10.39
C SER A 154 -20.04 -1.87 11.38
N TYR A 155 -21.25 -1.42 11.72
CA TYR A 155 -21.49 -0.34 12.70
C TYR A 155 -20.88 1.03 12.34
N MET A 156 -20.27 1.16 11.17
CA MET A 156 -19.77 2.43 10.68
C MET A 156 -20.94 3.43 10.48
N PRO A 157 -20.75 4.72 10.82
CA PRO A 157 -21.72 5.75 10.50
C PRO A 157 -22.04 5.81 9.01
N ILE A 158 -23.31 6.02 8.69
CA ILE A 158 -23.79 6.11 7.31
C ILE A 158 -24.61 7.37 7.12
N ASN A 159 -24.79 7.78 5.87
CA ASN A 159 -25.50 9.01 5.54
C ASN A 159 -24.90 10.21 6.31
N ASP A 160 -25.74 11.01 6.94
CA ASP A 160 -25.33 12.17 7.75
C ASP A 160 -25.15 11.86 9.25
N GLU A 161 -25.02 10.57 9.61
CA GLU A 161 -24.75 10.19 11.00
C GLU A 161 -23.43 10.79 11.46
N PRO A 162 -23.39 11.37 12.68
CA PRO A 162 -22.16 11.98 13.21
C PRO A 162 -21.04 10.96 13.41
N GLU A 163 -19.81 11.37 13.14
CA GLU A 163 -18.61 10.59 13.41
C GLU A 163 -17.40 11.44 13.80
N GLY A 164 -16.44 10.83 14.46
CA GLY A 164 -15.12 11.39 14.69
C GLY A 164 -14.07 10.45 14.15
N ILE A 165 -13.01 11.01 13.59
CA ILE A 165 -11.91 10.25 12.99
C ILE A 165 -10.62 10.86 13.46
N TYR A 166 -9.68 10.03 13.95
CA TYR A 166 -8.31 10.47 14.14
C TYR A 166 -7.33 9.45 13.64
N TYR A 167 -6.12 9.90 13.27
CA TYR A 167 -4.97 9.04 13.10
C TYR A 167 -3.67 9.72 13.54
N VAL A 168 -2.63 8.91 13.77
CA VAL A 168 -1.25 9.36 13.97
C VAL A 168 -0.41 8.86 12.81
N VAL A 169 0.29 9.80 12.15
CA VAL A 169 1.09 9.55 10.95
C VAL A 169 2.48 10.17 11.05
N ASP A 170 3.37 9.76 10.17
CA ASP A 170 4.70 10.33 10.03
C ASP A 170 4.65 11.70 9.34
N GLY A 171 5.12 12.74 10.01
CA GLY A 171 5.13 14.10 9.47
C GLY A 171 6.24 14.37 8.45
N LYS A 172 7.08 13.38 8.15
CA LYS A 172 8.19 13.47 7.19
C LYS A 172 8.07 12.48 6.03
N HIS A 173 7.09 11.55 6.09
CA HIS A 173 6.79 10.62 5.03
C HIS A 173 5.42 10.93 4.44
N PHE A 174 5.42 11.65 3.34
CA PHE A 174 4.23 12.09 2.60
C PHE A 174 4.61 12.46 1.16
N ASP A 175 3.63 12.59 0.27
CA ASP A 175 3.81 13.08 -1.08
C ASP A 175 2.66 13.99 -1.53
N SER A 176 2.59 14.29 -2.83
CA SER A 176 1.51 15.06 -3.46
C SER A 176 0.41 14.18 -4.05
N GLY A 177 0.45 12.88 -3.81
CA GLY A 177 -0.53 11.94 -4.31
C GLY A 177 -1.87 12.01 -3.56
N CYS A 178 -2.86 11.37 -4.12
CA CYS A 178 -4.14 11.13 -3.47
C CYS A 178 -4.41 9.62 -3.46
N CYS A 179 -4.81 9.06 -2.33
CA CYS A 179 -5.04 9.75 -1.08
C CYS A 179 -4.45 8.95 0.07
N PHE A 180 -3.67 9.59 0.94
CA PHE A 180 -3.25 8.97 2.19
C PHE A 180 -4.31 9.20 3.26
N ASP A 181 -5.47 8.62 3.01
CA ASP A 181 -6.68 8.79 3.80
C ASP A 181 -6.83 7.70 4.86
N TYR A 182 -7.53 8.03 5.94
CA TYR A 182 -8.08 7.09 6.91
C TYR A 182 -9.48 7.53 7.31
N GLY A 183 -10.48 6.66 7.15
CA GLY A 183 -11.84 6.97 7.55
C GLY A 183 -12.92 6.20 6.79
N ASN A 184 -14.08 6.83 6.69
CA ASN A 184 -15.32 6.29 6.16
C ASN A 184 -15.47 6.57 4.66
N SER A 185 -15.88 5.57 3.90
CA SER A 185 -15.91 5.65 2.44
C SER A 185 -17.06 4.86 1.82
N SER A 186 -17.10 4.86 0.48
CA SER A 186 -17.95 3.97 -0.29
C SER A 186 -17.59 2.50 -0.04
N THR A 187 -18.56 1.59 -0.25
CA THR A 187 -18.36 0.14 -0.07
C THR A 187 -18.04 -0.58 -1.38
N ASN A 188 -17.83 0.11 -2.47
CA ASN A 188 -17.71 -0.48 -3.80
C ASN A 188 -16.49 0.00 -4.61
N GLY A 189 -15.57 0.76 -4.00
CA GLY A 189 -14.40 1.29 -4.70
C GLY A 189 -14.74 2.21 -5.87
N LYS A 190 -15.87 2.93 -5.79
CA LYS A 190 -16.30 3.89 -6.83
C LYS A 190 -16.48 5.27 -6.21
N ALA A 191 -16.02 6.30 -6.92
CA ALA A 191 -16.42 7.66 -6.60
C ALA A 191 -17.90 7.84 -6.94
N VAL A 192 -18.75 7.91 -5.93
CA VAL A 192 -20.22 7.94 -6.12
C VAL A 192 -20.85 9.29 -5.87
N GLY A 193 -20.07 10.33 -5.66
CA GLY A 193 -20.49 11.71 -5.52
C GLY A 193 -20.04 12.37 -4.23
N ARG A 194 -20.21 13.68 -4.13
CA ARG A 194 -19.81 14.46 -2.97
C ARG A 194 -20.52 14.03 -1.71
N GLY A 195 -19.79 14.11 -0.59
CA GLY A 195 -20.33 13.74 0.72
C GLY A 195 -20.51 12.24 0.94
N THR A 196 -20.00 11.37 0.05
CA THR A 196 -20.10 9.91 0.20
C THR A 196 -18.97 9.29 1.00
N MET A 197 -17.95 10.07 1.33
CA MET A 197 -16.89 9.71 2.27
C MET A 197 -16.57 10.85 3.23
N GLU A 198 -15.93 10.52 4.33
CA GLU A 198 -15.35 11.44 5.27
C GLU A 198 -14.11 10.80 5.88
N THR A 199 -12.94 11.41 5.63
CA THR A 199 -11.65 10.86 6.05
C THR A 199 -10.70 11.96 6.50
N THR A 200 -9.67 11.59 7.25
CA THR A 200 -8.49 12.43 7.42
C THR A 200 -7.53 12.21 6.27
N TYR A 201 -6.85 13.27 5.81
CA TYR A 201 -5.77 13.26 4.83
C TYR A 201 -4.56 14.04 5.36
N PHE A 202 -3.36 13.57 5.05
CA PHE A 202 -2.10 14.26 5.29
C PHE A 202 -1.19 14.16 4.06
N GLY A 203 -0.76 15.31 3.51
CA GLY A 203 0.11 15.36 2.34
C GLY A 203 0.12 16.74 1.68
N THR A 204 0.67 16.80 0.47
CA THR A 204 0.85 18.05 -0.29
C THR A 204 0.01 18.14 -1.56
N SER A 205 -1.05 17.34 -1.69
CA SER A 205 -1.95 17.42 -2.85
C SER A 205 -2.63 18.78 -2.94
N THR A 206 -2.60 19.39 -4.12
CA THR A 206 -3.28 20.65 -4.42
C THR A 206 -4.35 20.52 -5.50
N ASN A 207 -4.65 19.28 -5.90
CA ASN A 207 -5.55 19.01 -7.03
C ASN A 207 -6.98 19.46 -6.75
N TRP A 208 -7.45 19.34 -5.53
CA TRP A 208 -8.84 19.67 -5.13
C TRP A 208 -8.90 20.87 -4.21
N GLY A 209 -8.03 20.95 -3.22
CA GLY A 209 -7.93 22.06 -2.29
C GLY A 209 -6.58 22.08 -1.58
N SER A 210 -6.29 23.16 -0.83
CA SER A 210 -5.02 23.32 -0.12
C SER A 210 -5.15 24.26 1.07
N GLY A 211 -4.15 24.19 1.96
CA GLY A 211 -3.87 25.22 2.97
C GLY A 211 -2.92 26.29 2.46
N ASN A 212 -2.32 27.04 3.37
CA ASN A 212 -1.26 28.03 3.12
C ASN A 212 0.12 27.37 3.05
N GLY A 213 1.03 27.95 2.27
CA GLY A 213 2.37 27.44 2.03
C GLY A 213 2.39 26.27 1.05
N ASP A 214 3.42 25.44 1.15
CA ASP A 214 3.68 24.33 0.24
C ASP A 214 3.21 22.96 0.81
N GLY A 215 2.59 22.97 1.99
CA GLY A 215 2.20 21.75 2.71
C GLY A 215 3.39 21.13 3.49
N PRO A 216 3.22 19.94 4.04
CA PRO A 216 1.97 19.17 4.03
C PRO A 216 0.89 19.79 4.92
N TRP A 217 -0.37 19.42 4.64
CA TRP A 217 -1.53 19.86 5.41
C TRP A 217 -2.34 18.67 5.92
N ILE A 218 -3.00 18.87 7.06
CA ILE A 218 -4.13 18.05 7.49
C ILE A 218 -5.35 18.57 6.72
N MET A 219 -6.07 17.68 6.06
CA MET A 219 -7.29 17.98 5.32
C MET A 219 -8.35 16.89 5.54
N ALA A 220 -9.59 17.17 5.15
CA ALA A 220 -10.65 16.17 5.07
C ALA A 220 -10.93 15.83 3.60
N ASP A 221 -10.97 14.53 3.25
CA ASP A 221 -11.56 14.10 1.98
C ASP A 221 -13.03 13.75 2.18
N MET A 222 -13.89 14.41 1.41
CA MET A 222 -15.35 14.23 1.46
C MET A 222 -15.91 13.70 0.12
N GLU A 223 -15.07 13.01 -0.65
CA GLU A 223 -15.28 12.59 -2.04
C GLU A 223 -15.39 13.79 -3.00
N SER A 224 -14.63 13.75 -4.06
CA SER A 224 -14.52 14.83 -5.04
C SER A 224 -14.02 16.17 -4.46
N GLY A 225 -13.30 16.15 -3.37
CA GLY A 225 -12.71 17.31 -2.73
C GLY A 225 -11.91 17.03 -1.47
N LEU A 226 -10.68 17.59 -1.42
CA LEU A 226 -9.85 17.67 -0.22
C LEU A 226 -10.00 19.06 0.37
N PHE A 227 -10.45 19.15 1.62
CA PHE A 227 -10.80 20.41 2.25
C PHE A 227 -9.95 20.68 3.48
N SER A 228 -9.36 21.87 3.52
CA SER A 228 -8.72 22.45 4.69
C SER A 228 -9.60 23.47 5.44
N GLY A 229 -10.89 23.59 5.06
CA GLY A 229 -11.87 24.50 5.65
C GLY A 229 -13.08 24.66 4.75
N PHE A 230 -13.82 25.77 4.89
CA PHE A 230 -15.05 26.02 4.14
C PHE A 230 -14.82 26.22 2.64
N ASN A 231 -13.73 26.93 2.28
CA ASN A 231 -13.45 27.22 0.87
C ASN A 231 -12.91 25.96 0.19
N ALA A 232 -13.51 25.59 -0.93
CA ALA A 232 -13.14 24.40 -1.69
C ALA A 232 -11.76 24.48 -2.37
N LYS A 233 -11.13 25.68 -2.46
CA LYS A 233 -9.85 25.85 -3.16
C LYS A 233 -8.68 26.07 -2.22
N LYS A 234 -8.80 27.03 -1.32
CA LYS A 234 -7.73 27.38 -0.38
C LYS A 234 -8.29 27.95 0.90
N ASN A 235 -7.75 27.52 2.00
CA ASN A 235 -8.03 28.04 3.35
C ASN A 235 -6.72 28.41 4.06
N ASP A 236 -6.84 29.09 5.21
CA ASP A 236 -5.68 29.61 5.94
C ASP A 236 -5.14 28.57 6.97
N VAL A 237 -4.98 27.31 6.53
CA VAL A 237 -4.37 26.26 7.32
C VAL A 237 -2.87 26.23 7.02
N PRO A 238 -1.98 26.34 8.01
CA PRO A 238 -0.55 26.39 7.78
C PRO A 238 0.01 25.04 7.33
N SER A 239 1.13 25.07 6.63
CA SER A 239 1.96 23.87 6.38
C SER A 239 2.48 23.33 7.71
N ILE A 240 2.48 22.00 7.86
CA ILE A 240 2.93 21.30 9.07
C ILE A 240 4.32 20.71 8.77
N THR A 241 5.36 21.48 8.99
CA THR A 241 6.74 21.12 8.65
C THR A 241 7.57 20.61 9.82
N ASP A 242 7.18 20.95 11.07
CA ASP A 242 8.02 20.74 12.25
C ASP A 242 7.57 19.56 13.12
N TRP A 243 6.42 18.98 12.86
CA TRP A 243 5.93 17.82 13.61
C TRP A 243 6.49 16.53 12.99
N ARG A 244 7.26 15.81 13.78
CA ARG A 244 7.81 14.51 13.35
C ARG A 244 6.72 13.43 13.33
N PHE A 245 5.80 13.47 14.29
CA PHE A 245 4.62 12.65 14.38
C PHE A 245 3.40 13.57 14.44
N VAL A 246 2.46 13.33 13.55
CA VAL A 246 1.28 14.19 13.37
C VAL A 246 0.04 13.44 13.82
N SER A 247 -0.70 13.99 14.76
CA SER A 247 -2.08 13.58 15.04
C SER A 247 -3.04 14.48 14.27
N ALA A 248 -3.96 13.88 13.52
CA ALA A 248 -4.96 14.61 12.76
C ALA A 248 -6.36 14.14 13.12
N TYR A 249 -7.30 15.08 13.14
CA TYR A 249 -8.68 14.84 13.54
C TYR A 249 -9.63 15.47 12.52
N VAL A 250 -10.59 14.69 12.04
CA VAL A 250 -11.76 15.16 11.30
C VAL A 250 -13.00 14.67 12.02
N ASN A 251 -13.86 15.59 12.42
CA ASN A 251 -15.09 15.25 13.11
C ASN A 251 -16.28 15.81 12.32
N GLY A 252 -17.16 14.93 11.86
CA GLY A 252 -18.37 15.28 11.15
C GLY A 252 -19.58 15.22 12.06
N GLY A 253 -20.25 16.35 12.24
CA GLY A 253 -21.51 16.45 12.98
C GLY A 253 -22.71 16.57 12.06
N GLY A 254 -23.89 16.24 12.58
CA GLY A 254 -25.14 16.61 11.93
C GLY A 254 -25.31 18.14 11.87
N GLN A 255 -26.36 18.60 11.22
CA GLN A 255 -26.68 20.04 11.11
C GLN A 255 -25.61 20.87 10.39
N ASN A 256 -25.02 20.32 9.33
CA ASN A 256 -24.01 20.99 8.50
C ASN A 256 -22.76 21.43 9.29
N ARG A 257 -22.31 20.63 10.24
CA ARG A 257 -21.15 20.95 11.07
C ARG A 257 -20.02 19.96 10.85
N TRP A 258 -18.78 20.47 10.81
CA TRP A 258 -17.57 19.65 10.90
C TRP A 258 -16.42 20.47 11.48
N ASP A 259 -15.40 19.78 11.96
CA ASP A 259 -14.15 20.40 12.37
C ASP A 259 -12.93 19.65 11.87
N LEU A 260 -11.83 20.38 11.75
CA LEU A 260 -10.51 19.94 11.35
C LEU A 260 -9.51 20.38 12.41
N ARG A 261 -8.82 19.42 13.03
CA ARG A 261 -7.86 19.69 14.09
C ARG A 261 -6.60 18.89 13.89
N GLY A 262 -5.52 19.28 14.59
CA GLY A 262 -4.28 18.53 14.60
C GLY A 262 -3.39 18.86 15.76
N GLY A 263 -2.36 18.04 15.98
CA GLY A 263 -1.39 18.21 17.04
C GLY A 263 -0.06 17.55 16.70
N ASP A 264 1.00 18.04 17.29
CA ASP A 264 2.25 17.30 17.42
C ASP A 264 1.99 16.12 18.38
N ALA A 265 2.08 14.89 17.88
CA ALA A 265 1.76 13.70 18.68
C ALA A 265 2.70 13.53 19.90
N THR A 266 3.77 14.32 19.99
CA THR A 266 4.67 14.36 21.16
C THR A 266 4.24 15.37 22.23
N LYS A 267 3.17 16.15 21.96
CA LYS A 267 2.66 17.23 22.83
C LYS A 267 1.17 17.09 23.08
N PRO A 268 0.67 17.52 24.24
CA PRO A 268 -0.76 17.40 24.59
C PRO A 268 -1.66 18.44 23.92
N ASP A 269 -1.09 19.39 23.18
CA ASP A 269 -1.83 20.52 22.62
C ASP A 269 -2.50 20.17 21.29
N VAL A 270 -3.72 20.67 21.11
CA VAL A 270 -4.52 20.52 19.88
C VAL A 270 -4.76 21.89 19.26
N VAL A 271 -4.50 22.02 17.98
CA VAL A 271 -4.81 23.19 17.16
C VAL A 271 -6.12 22.92 16.41
N THR A 272 -7.06 23.84 16.49
CA THR A 272 -8.25 23.85 15.62
C THR A 272 -7.92 24.67 14.38
N PHE A 273 -7.89 24.00 13.22
CA PHE A 273 -7.66 24.64 11.92
C PHE A 273 -8.95 25.17 11.34
N TYR A 274 -10.04 24.44 11.53
CA TYR A 274 -11.36 24.82 11.09
C TYR A 274 -12.44 24.24 12.01
N GLU A 275 -13.51 24.99 12.21
CA GLU A 275 -14.77 24.54 12.80
C GLU A 275 -15.90 25.35 12.18
N GLY A 276 -16.89 24.72 11.55
CA GLY A 276 -17.97 25.41 10.86
C GLY A 276 -18.81 24.50 9.98
N GLU A 277 -19.43 25.13 8.97
CA GLU A 277 -20.23 24.42 7.98
C GLU A 277 -19.37 23.63 6.98
N ARG A 278 -19.94 22.58 6.41
CA ARG A 278 -19.32 21.82 5.32
C ARG A 278 -19.15 22.67 4.08
N PRO A 279 -18.20 22.37 3.21
CA PRO A 279 -17.97 23.13 1.99
C PRO A 279 -19.22 23.20 1.12
N SER A 280 -19.45 24.36 0.49
CA SER A 280 -20.53 24.52 -0.45
C SER A 280 -20.23 23.81 -1.78
N SER A 281 -21.28 23.28 -2.40
CA SER A 281 -21.18 22.73 -3.77
C SER A 281 -21.89 23.67 -4.75
N PRO A 282 -21.35 23.83 -5.98
CA PRO A 282 -22.03 24.58 -7.05
C PRO A 282 -23.26 23.83 -7.61
N ASP A 283 -23.34 22.52 -7.40
CA ASP A 283 -24.48 21.70 -7.83
C ASP A 283 -25.36 21.37 -6.62
N PRO A 284 -26.62 21.83 -6.57
CA PRO A 284 -27.51 21.55 -5.44
C PRO A 284 -27.93 20.08 -5.32
N ASN A 285 -27.69 19.27 -6.37
CA ASN A 285 -27.96 17.83 -6.35
C ASN A 285 -26.71 16.98 -6.02
N ASP A 286 -25.57 17.60 -5.85
CA ASP A 286 -24.29 16.96 -5.59
C ASP A 286 -23.56 17.73 -4.49
N VAL A 287 -24.01 17.60 -3.26
CA VAL A 287 -23.67 18.41 -2.09
C VAL A 287 -22.89 17.64 -1.03
N TYR A 288 -22.20 18.38 -0.15
CA TYR A 288 -21.52 17.82 1.02
C TYR A 288 -22.40 17.78 2.29
N PHE A 289 -23.60 18.33 2.21
CA PHE A 289 -24.60 18.27 3.29
C PHE A 289 -26.02 18.19 2.70
N PRO A 290 -26.87 17.24 3.21
CA PRO A 290 -26.48 16.18 4.15
C PRO A 290 -25.49 15.19 3.53
N MET A 291 -24.60 14.65 4.37
CA MET A 291 -23.67 13.61 3.93
C MET A 291 -24.42 12.34 3.50
N SER A 292 -23.79 11.56 2.65
CA SER A 292 -24.34 10.28 2.20
C SER A 292 -23.30 9.15 2.28
N LYS A 293 -22.56 9.11 3.40
CA LYS A 293 -21.54 8.12 3.72
C LYS A 293 -22.06 6.70 3.60
N LYS A 294 -21.20 5.76 3.24
CA LYS A 294 -21.62 4.38 2.94
C LYS A 294 -21.14 3.36 3.97
N GLY A 295 -20.23 3.72 4.85
CA GLY A 295 -19.74 2.86 5.91
C GLY A 295 -18.63 1.89 5.47
N GLY A 296 -17.99 2.11 4.34
CA GLY A 296 -16.74 1.45 4.00
C GLY A 296 -15.59 2.06 4.81
N LEU A 297 -14.56 1.28 5.07
CA LEU A 297 -13.39 1.68 5.83
C LEU A 297 -12.15 1.62 4.94
N LEU A 298 -11.27 2.61 5.02
CA LEU A 298 -10.05 2.63 4.23
C LEU A 298 -8.85 3.23 4.98
N LEU A 299 -7.66 2.86 4.50
CA LEU A 299 -6.37 3.45 4.90
C LEU A 299 -5.45 3.49 3.67
N ALA A 300 -4.86 4.67 3.43
CA ALA A 300 -3.92 4.96 2.34
C ALA A 300 -4.49 4.72 0.93
N ASN A 301 -5.77 4.94 0.76
CA ASN A 301 -6.42 5.01 -0.55
C ASN A 301 -7.68 5.86 -0.46
N GLY A 302 -8.20 6.32 -1.59
CA GLY A 302 -9.42 7.11 -1.69
C GLY A 302 -10.69 6.29 -1.90
N GLY A 303 -11.85 6.96 -2.00
CA GLY A 303 -13.15 6.33 -2.18
C GLY A 303 -13.26 5.43 -3.40
N ASP A 304 -12.67 5.83 -4.51
CA ASP A 304 -12.57 5.10 -5.77
C ASP A 304 -11.34 4.17 -5.87
N ASN A 305 -10.66 3.93 -4.75
CA ASN A 305 -9.37 3.29 -4.62
C ASN A 305 -8.22 4.15 -5.20
N GLY A 306 -8.27 5.47 -4.99
CA GLY A 306 -7.17 6.39 -5.28
C GLY A 306 -5.92 6.00 -4.48
N ASN A 307 -4.95 5.32 -5.11
CA ASN A 307 -3.83 4.64 -4.45
C ASN A 307 -2.46 5.25 -4.84
N GLY A 308 -2.42 6.55 -5.07
CA GLY A 308 -1.22 7.23 -5.55
C GLY A 308 -0.40 7.93 -4.46
N SER A 309 -0.70 7.71 -3.21
CA SER A 309 -0.10 8.43 -2.08
C SER A 309 0.91 7.61 -1.31
N ALA A 310 1.89 8.29 -0.71
CA ALA A 310 2.84 7.74 0.25
C ALA A 310 2.59 8.28 1.66
N GLY A 311 2.93 7.49 2.68
CA GLY A 311 2.84 7.89 4.08
C GLY A 311 3.10 6.73 5.04
N THR A 312 3.22 7.04 6.33
CA THR A 312 3.34 6.03 7.39
C THR A 312 2.24 6.20 8.41
N PHE A 313 1.51 5.14 8.68
CA PHE A 313 0.45 5.08 9.67
C PHE A 313 0.93 4.39 10.95
N TYR A 314 0.59 4.93 12.10
CA TYR A 314 0.90 4.34 13.41
C TYR A 314 -0.35 3.86 14.16
N GLU A 315 -1.37 4.71 14.28
CA GLU A 315 -2.63 4.38 14.93
C GLU A 315 -3.76 5.29 14.45
N GLY A 316 -5.00 4.85 14.62
CA GLY A 316 -6.19 5.66 14.34
C GLY A 316 -7.47 4.98 14.79
N ALA A 317 -8.52 5.77 14.99
CA ALA A 317 -9.84 5.24 15.32
C ALA A 317 -10.96 6.10 14.72
N ILE A 318 -12.12 5.48 14.59
CA ILE A 318 -13.36 6.08 14.11
C ILE A 318 -14.42 5.87 15.19
N THR A 319 -15.15 6.93 15.54
CA THR A 319 -16.22 6.89 16.53
C THR A 319 -17.60 6.95 15.89
N ALA A 320 -18.59 6.32 16.50
CA ALA A 320 -19.97 6.68 16.31
C ALA A 320 -20.30 7.90 17.17
N GLY A 321 -20.74 8.98 16.52
CA GLY A 321 -21.00 10.24 17.17
C GLY A 321 -19.86 11.26 17.06
N TYR A 322 -20.19 12.52 17.15
CA TYR A 322 -19.29 13.66 17.07
C TYR A 322 -18.60 13.89 18.44
N PRO A 323 -17.27 13.70 18.53
CA PRO A 323 -16.54 13.88 19.78
C PRO A 323 -16.53 15.34 20.25
N SER A 324 -16.69 15.54 21.56
CA SER A 324 -16.48 16.88 22.14
C SER A 324 -15.01 17.31 22.03
N PHE A 325 -14.77 18.62 22.05
CA PHE A 325 -13.39 19.13 22.03
C PHE A 325 -12.59 18.66 23.25
N GLU A 326 -13.25 18.49 24.39
CA GLU A 326 -12.64 17.90 25.60
C GLU A 326 -12.22 16.47 25.40
N ALA A 327 -13.00 15.68 24.67
CA ALA A 327 -12.62 14.30 24.30
C ALA A 327 -11.38 14.31 23.38
N VAL A 328 -11.37 15.16 22.36
CA VAL A 328 -10.22 15.30 21.45
C VAL A 328 -8.95 15.71 22.20
N LYS A 329 -9.03 16.70 23.10
CA LYS A 329 -7.89 17.09 23.95
C LYS A 329 -7.40 15.95 24.84
N ALA A 330 -8.31 15.19 25.42
CA ALA A 330 -7.95 14.07 26.29
C ALA A 330 -7.29 12.93 25.49
N VAL A 331 -7.74 12.68 24.26
CA VAL A 331 -7.10 11.73 23.33
C VAL A 331 -5.72 12.23 22.93
N GLN A 332 -5.55 13.50 22.57
CA GLN A 332 -4.23 14.06 22.25
C GLN A 332 -3.26 13.95 23.44
N ALA A 333 -3.73 14.23 24.65
CA ALA A 333 -2.91 14.06 25.85
C ALA A 333 -2.49 12.59 26.07
N ASN A 334 -3.36 11.64 25.74
CA ASN A 334 -3.04 10.21 25.77
C ASN A 334 -2.03 9.82 24.68
N ILE A 335 -2.16 10.36 23.48
CA ILE A 335 -1.18 10.15 22.39
C ILE A 335 0.19 10.69 22.82
N ALA A 336 0.24 11.92 23.36
CA ALA A 336 1.48 12.51 23.84
C ALA A 336 2.12 11.71 24.98
N ALA A 337 1.28 11.14 25.86
CA ALA A 337 1.75 10.29 26.96
C ALA A 337 2.36 8.96 26.50
N ALA A 338 2.07 8.51 25.28
CA ALA A 338 2.74 7.36 24.67
C ALA A 338 4.18 7.66 24.21
N ARG A 339 4.58 8.93 24.20
CA ARG A 339 5.96 9.37 23.94
C ARG A 339 6.53 8.83 22.65
N TYR A 340 5.87 9.15 21.54
CA TYR A 340 6.41 8.89 20.21
C TYR A 340 7.80 9.50 20.03
N ALA A 341 8.75 8.70 19.56
CA ALA A 341 10.10 9.14 19.21
C ALA A 341 10.63 8.35 18.01
N GLU A 342 11.66 8.87 17.37
CA GLU A 342 12.34 8.19 16.27
C GLU A 342 13.02 6.91 16.77
N SER A 343 13.36 6.00 15.85
CA SER A 343 14.12 4.79 16.16
C SER A 343 15.40 5.10 16.93
N THR A 344 15.68 4.29 17.94
CA THR A 344 16.90 4.39 18.73
C THR A 344 18.15 4.15 17.90
N ILE A 345 18.14 3.17 16.98
CA ILE A 345 19.25 2.88 16.08
C ILE A 345 18.92 3.42 14.68
N ARG A 346 19.75 4.36 14.21
CA ARG A 346 19.69 4.88 12.85
C ARG A 346 21.02 4.62 12.13
N THR A 347 20.97 4.46 10.83
CA THR A 347 22.14 4.15 10.01
C THR A 347 22.13 5.00 8.74
N THR A 348 23.31 5.33 8.25
CA THR A 348 23.45 5.80 6.87
C THR A 348 23.10 4.67 5.91
N ARG A 349 22.85 5.02 4.67
CA ARG A 349 22.57 4.07 3.59
C ARG A 349 23.85 3.39 3.11
N LEU A 350 23.74 2.12 2.76
CA LEU A 350 24.72 1.38 1.97
C LEU A 350 24.17 1.19 0.56
N THR A 351 25.03 1.25 -0.42
CA THR A 351 24.71 0.91 -1.82
C THR A 351 25.15 -0.51 -2.14
N THR A 352 24.84 -1.00 -3.34
CA THR A 352 25.37 -2.29 -3.80
C THR A 352 26.89 -2.28 -3.79
N PHE A 353 27.47 -3.23 -3.10
CA PHE A 353 28.91 -3.44 -3.06
C PHE A 353 29.38 -4.06 -4.37
N ARG A 354 30.39 -3.49 -4.97
CA ARG A 354 31.15 -4.21 -6.01
C ARG A 354 32.04 -5.25 -5.34
N LYS A 355 32.40 -6.28 -6.07
CA LYS A 355 33.19 -7.42 -5.55
C LYS A 355 34.41 -6.94 -4.77
N GLY A 356 34.50 -7.31 -3.50
CA GLY A 356 35.59 -6.93 -2.58
C GLY A 356 35.62 -5.45 -2.16
N GLU A 357 34.60 -4.69 -2.48
CA GLU A 357 34.45 -3.27 -2.10
C GLU A 357 34.20 -3.11 -0.60
N SER A 358 34.66 -1.98 -0.07
CA SER A 358 34.35 -1.56 1.31
C SER A 358 33.59 -0.25 1.31
N GLN A 359 32.58 -0.16 2.15
CA GLN A 359 31.78 1.05 2.40
C GLN A 359 31.77 1.39 3.88
N GLU A 360 31.53 2.67 4.22
CA GLU A 360 31.40 3.11 5.61
C GLU A 360 29.92 3.23 5.99
N LEU A 361 29.57 2.62 7.12
CA LEU A 361 28.27 2.72 7.76
C LEU A 361 28.39 3.57 9.02
N VAL A 362 27.68 4.69 9.08
CA VAL A 362 27.50 5.44 10.32
C VAL A 362 26.29 4.90 11.04
N VAL A 363 26.49 4.47 12.28
CA VAL A 363 25.44 4.02 13.18
C VAL A 363 25.28 5.07 14.27
N THR A 364 24.06 5.55 14.49
CA THR A 364 23.71 6.49 15.55
C THR A 364 22.71 5.82 16.48
N TYR A 365 22.98 5.88 17.78
CA TYR A 365 22.05 5.48 18.84
C TYR A 365 21.54 6.72 19.57
N ARG A 366 20.22 6.79 19.79
CA ARG A 366 19.57 7.81 20.63
C ARG A 366 18.98 7.18 21.88
N ASN A 367 19.32 7.74 23.05
CA ASN A 367 18.69 7.32 24.29
C ASN A 367 17.23 7.85 24.34
N ASN A 368 16.27 7.01 23.98
CA ASN A 368 14.84 7.31 24.08
C ASN A 368 14.23 6.91 25.45
N THR A 369 15.05 6.42 26.38
CA THR A 369 14.64 6.11 27.77
C THR A 369 14.59 7.38 28.63
N GLN A 370 14.05 7.27 29.84
CA GLN A 370 14.01 8.38 30.79
C GLN A 370 15.26 8.43 31.70
N GLU A 371 16.11 7.43 31.65
CA GLU A 371 17.26 7.28 32.52
C GLU A 371 18.57 7.42 31.71
N PRO A 372 19.65 7.94 32.34
CA PRO A 372 20.96 7.92 31.74
C PRO A 372 21.45 6.49 31.51
N ILE A 373 22.09 6.25 30.36
CA ILE A 373 22.74 4.98 30.03
C ILE A 373 24.22 5.14 30.30
N THR A 374 24.79 4.24 31.11
CA THR A 374 26.22 4.23 31.51
C THR A 374 26.97 3.01 31.02
N ASP A 375 26.24 1.93 30.72
CA ASP A 375 26.78 0.70 30.13
C ASP A 375 26.22 0.59 28.72
N PHE A 376 27.06 0.84 27.73
CA PHE A 376 26.65 0.91 26.33
C PHE A 376 27.76 0.42 25.41
N GLY A 377 27.38 -0.33 24.37
CA GLY A 377 28.27 -0.77 23.31
C GLY A 377 27.53 -1.01 22.00
N PHE A 378 28.17 -0.63 20.89
CA PHE A 378 27.75 -1.09 19.57
C PHE A 378 28.44 -2.38 19.19
N TRP A 379 27.72 -3.22 18.44
CA TRP A 379 28.30 -4.42 17.83
C TRP A 379 27.70 -4.66 16.43
N MET A 380 28.41 -5.45 15.63
CA MET A 380 27.90 -5.93 14.32
C MET A 380 28.05 -7.44 14.23
N GLU A 381 27.04 -8.06 13.64
CA GLU A 381 27.04 -9.45 13.22
C GLU A 381 26.93 -9.50 11.69
N ASN A 382 27.90 -10.16 11.07
CA ASN A 382 27.95 -10.28 9.62
C ASN A 382 27.57 -11.69 9.18
N PRO A 383 26.90 -11.84 8.03
CA PRO A 383 26.80 -13.13 7.38
C PRO A 383 28.17 -13.61 6.89
N ASN A 384 28.27 -14.89 6.54
CA ASN A 384 29.51 -15.48 6.02
C ASN A 384 30.06 -14.68 4.83
N ASP A 385 31.37 -14.55 4.77
CA ASP A 385 32.11 -13.85 3.73
C ASP A 385 31.98 -12.30 3.74
N TRP A 386 31.19 -11.73 4.63
CA TRP A 386 31.16 -10.32 4.90
C TRP A 386 32.02 -9.98 6.10
N ASN A 387 32.71 -8.84 6.08
CA ASN A 387 33.53 -8.39 7.21
C ASN A 387 33.10 -7.00 7.64
N SER A 388 33.17 -6.72 8.93
CA SER A 388 33.02 -5.38 9.48
C SER A 388 34.08 -5.08 10.51
N GLU A 389 34.49 -3.83 10.57
CA GLU A 389 35.45 -3.29 11.52
C GLU A 389 34.90 -1.98 12.09
N CYS A 390 34.85 -1.84 13.40
CA CYS A 390 34.55 -0.56 14.02
C CYS A 390 35.80 0.34 13.89
N ILE A 391 35.73 1.38 13.04
CA ILE A 391 36.81 2.28 12.77
C ILE A 391 36.76 3.57 13.60
N TYR A 392 35.62 3.85 14.21
CA TYR A 392 35.40 4.99 15.08
C TYR A 392 34.21 4.72 16.03
N MET A 393 34.34 5.14 17.28
CA MET A 393 33.23 5.23 18.21
C MET A 393 33.39 6.50 19.03
N GLU A 394 32.33 7.25 19.18
CA GLU A 394 32.29 8.47 19.99
C GLU A 394 32.48 8.12 21.45
N GLU A 395 33.34 8.90 22.16
CA GLU A 395 33.59 8.71 23.59
C GLU A 395 32.40 9.27 24.41
N PHE A 396 32.07 8.58 25.48
CA PHE A 396 31.01 9.02 26.40
C PHE A 396 31.29 8.50 27.82
N ASP A 397 30.87 9.27 28.82
CA ASP A 397 30.77 8.81 30.20
C ASP A 397 29.40 8.26 30.51
N ARG A 398 28.38 8.89 29.97
CA ARG A 398 26.98 8.50 30.04
C ARG A 398 26.21 9.12 28.88
N ILE A 399 25.14 8.46 28.43
CA ILE A 399 24.23 8.96 27.40
C ILE A 399 22.95 9.43 28.10
N MET A 400 22.73 10.72 28.15
CA MET A 400 21.54 11.31 28.77
C MET A 400 20.28 11.07 27.95
N PRO A 401 19.07 11.06 28.54
CA PRO A 401 17.82 11.03 27.80
C PRO A 401 17.81 12.06 26.65
N GLY A 402 17.50 11.60 25.45
CA GLY A 402 17.49 12.39 24.22
C GLY A 402 18.86 12.64 23.58
N GLN A 403 19.96 12.28 24.24
CA GLN A 403 21.32 12.40 23.66
C GLN A 403 21.57 11.29 22.63
N GLU A 404 22.37 11.63 21.62
CA GLU A 404 22.82 10.71 20.57
C GLU A 404 24.31 10.46 20.69
N ILE A 405 24.72 9.25 20.30
CA ILE A 405 26.13 8.87 20.11
C ILE A 405 26.25 8.13 18.78
N ALA A 406 27.44 8.18 18.18
CA ALA A 406 27.68 7.57 16.88
C ALA A 406 28.90 6.66 16.86
N ALA A 407 28.85 5.66 16.01
CA ALA A 407 29.98 4.82 15.61
C ALA A 407 30.08 4.74 14.08
N LYS A 408 31.25 4.44 13.57
CA LYS A 408 31.49 4.15 12.16
C LYS A 408 32.03 2.74 12.02
N PHE A 409 31.42 2.01 11.13
CA PHE A 409 31.89 0.69 10.74
C PHE A 409 32.33 0.72 9.29
N ARG A 410 33.44 0.06 8.98
CA ARG A 410 33.82 -0.27 7.61
C ARG A 410 33.30 -1.67 7.34
N ILE A 411 32.44 -1.81 6.31
CA ILE A 411 31.88 -3.08 5.87
C ILE A 411 32.53 -3.44 4.56
N THR A 412 32.98 -4.67 4.41
CA THR A 412 33.59 -5.19 3.18
C THR A 412 32.73 -6.32 2.65
N GLY A 413 32.28 -6.19 1.40
CA GLY A 413 31.51 -7.20 0.70
C GLY A 413 32.38 -8.34 0.17
N PRO A 414 31.80 -9.51 -0.11
CA PRO A 414 32.49 -10.67 -0.68
C PRO A 414 32.79 -10.48 -2.17
N ASP A 415 33.62 -11.39 -2.71
CA ASP A 415 33.84 -11.53 -4.16
C ASP A 415 32.79 -12.45 -4.80
N ALA A 416 31.53 -12.26 -4.48
CA ALA A 416 30.42 -13.08 -4.98
C ALA A 416 29.13 -12.24 -5.05
N ASP A 417 28.25 -12.59 -5.98
CA ASP A 417 26.92 -11.98 -6.04
C ASP A 417 26.03 -12.58 -4.96
N GLN A 418 25.54 -11.75 -4.04
CA GLN A 418 24.64 -12.17 -2.97
C GLN A 418 23.88 -11.00 -2.34
N THR A 419 22.69 -11.30 -1.85
CA THR A 419 21.90 -10.39 -1.01
C THR A 419 21.69 -11.03 0.35
N LEU A 420 22.15 -10.38 1.40
CA LEU A 420 22.09 -10.88 2.78
C LEU A 420 21.74 -9.73 3.73
N PHE A 421 21.82 -10.01 5.04
CA PHE A 421 21.58 -9.02 6.08
C PHE A 421 22.77 -8.98 7.04
N VAL A 422 23.24 -7.77 7.32
CA VAL A 422 24.09 -7.51 8.47
C VAL A 422 23.23 -7.00 9.62
N LYS A 423 23.57 -7.36 10.84
CA LYS A 423 22.90 -6.86 12.04
C LYS A 423 23.81 -5.86 12.72
N VAL A 424 23.27 -4.72 13.08
CA VAL A 424 23.89 -3.77 13.99
C VAL A 424 23.10 -3.77 15.29
N GLY A 425 23.78 -3.94 16.40
CA GLY A 425 23.18 -3.96 17.72
C GLY A 425 23.73 -2.88 18.63
N ALA A 426 22.91 -2.50 19.59
CA ALA A 426 23.27 -1.65 20.71
C ALA A 426 22.90 -2.37 22.00
N ASP A 427 23.90 -2.66 22.84
CA ASP A 427 23.72 -3.19 24.19
C ASP A 427 23.75 -2.02 25.17
N PHE A 428 22.77 -1.94 26.07
CA PHE A 428 22.70 -0.88 27.07
C PHE A 428 21.93 -1.33 28.31
N ASN A 429 22.47 -1.09 29.47
CA ASN A 429 21.83 -1.41 30.77
C ASN A 429 21.22 -2.83 30.84
N GLY A 430 21.88 -3.81 30.18
CA GLY A 430 21.41 -5.20 30.12
C GLY A 430 20.28 -5.47 29.11
N GLN A 431 19.98 -4.51 28.25
CA GLN A 431 19.06 -4.64 27.10
C GLN A 431 19.85 -4.67 25.81
N THR A 432 19.28 -5.26 24.77
CA THR A 432 19.85 -5.27 23.41
C THR A 432 18.78 -4.81 22.42
N GLU A 433 19.13 -3.85 21.58
CA GLU A 433 18.35 -3.51 20.40
C GLU A 433 19.11 -3.89 19.13
N ILE A 434 18.39 -4.35 18.12
CA ILE A 434 18.98 -4.83 16.87
C ILE A 434 18.29 -4.16 15.70
N LYS A 435 19.08 -3.75 14.71
CA LYS A 435 18.62 -3.34 13.39
C LYS A 435 19.26 -4.24 12.34
N SER A 436 18.44 -4.94 11.56
CA SER A 436 18.90 -5.66 10.37
C SER A 436 19.01 -4.69 9.19
N ILE A 437 20.10 -4.78 8.45
CA ILE A 437 20.38 -3.95 7.28
C ILE A 437 20.60 -4.91 6.12
N ARG A 438 19.80 -4.77 5.08
CA ARG A 438 20.03 -5.53 3.85
C ARG A 438 21.30 -5.01 3.18
N VAL A 439 22.18 -5.93 2.78
CA VAL A 439 23.38 -5.65 2.01
C VAL A 439 23.40 -6.49 0.75
N ARG A 440 23.86 -5.90 -0.33
CA ARG A 440 23.95 -6.55 -1.63
C ARG A 440 25.36 -6.42 -2.17
N SER A 441 25.94 -7.53 -2.63
CA SER A 441 27.14 -7.54 -3.42
C SER A 441 26.81 -8.08 -4.81
N ALA A 442 27.23 -7.40 -5.86
CA ALA A 442 26.93 -7.77 -7.23
C ALA A 442 28.04 -7.37 -8.20
N ALA A 443 28.09 -8.04 -9.35
CA ALA A 443 28.95 -7.64 -10.45
C ALA A 443 28.63 -6.20 -10.90
N ALA A 444 29.63 -5.50 -11.42
CA ALA A 444 29.49 -4.11 -11.88
C ALA A 444 28.80 -4.04 -13.26
N VAL A 445 27.63 -4.69 -13.39
CA VAL A 445 26.81 -4.69 -14.59
C VAL A 445 25.46 -4.08 -14.23
N SER A 446 25.07 -3.02 -14.93
CA SER A 446 23.81 -2.32 -14.69
C SER A 446 22.97 -2.20 -15.96
N ILE A 447 21.67 -1.99 -15.78
CA ILE A 447 20.74 -1.59 -16.84
C ILE A 447 21.04 -0.13 -17.20
N ASN A 448 21.69 0.08 -18.32
CA ASN A 448 22.24 1.38 -18.72
C ASN A 448 21.31 2.22 -19.56
N GLU A 449 20.56 1.56 -20.48
CA GLU A 449 19.57 2.22 -21.32
C GLU A 449 18.34 1.34 -21.52
N ILE A 450 17.15 1.94 -21.43
CA ILE A 450 15.87 1.31 -21.73
C ILE A 450 15.14 2.15 -22.76
N ASN A 451 14.98 1.65 -24.00
CA ASN A 451 14.25 2.36 -25.03
C ASN A 451 12.75 2.15 -24.91
N LEU A 452 12.02 3.23 -24.66
CA LEU A 452 10.55 3.23 -24.52
C LEU A 452 9.83 3.53 -25.86
N GLY A 453 10.54 3.57 -26.98
CA GLY A 453 9.96 3.78 -28.31
C GLY A 453 9.48 2.50 -28.98
N SER A 454 9.24 2.59 -30.31
CA SER A 454 8.81 1.46 -31.14
C SER A 454 9.91 0.39 -31.36
N ASN A 455 11.18 0.75 -31.19
CA ASN A 455 12.33 -0.13 -31.35
C ASN A 455 12.91 -0.51 -29.99
N GLN A 456 12.09 -1.11 -29.13
CA GLN A 456 12.47 -1.47 -27.77
C GLN A 456 13.78 -2.24 -27.69
N PHE A 457 14.59 -1.86 -26.70
CA PHE A 457 15.76 -2.61 -26.27
C PHE A 457 16.09 -2.29 -24.82
N ILE A 458 16.74 -3.22 -24.15
CA ILE A 458 17.39 -3.06 -22.85
C ILE A 458 18.89 -3.17 -23.13
N GLU A 459 19.65 -2.22 -22.64
CA GLU A 459 21.08 -2.23 -22.72
C GLU A 459 21.69 -2.43 -21.34
N LEU A 460 22.62 -3.36 -21.25
CA LEU A 460 23.46 -3.58 -20.09
C LEU A 460 24.82 -2.95 -20.33
N TYR A 461 25.43 -2.42 -19.28
CA TYR A 461 26.79 -1.88 -19.29
C TYR A 461 27.63 -2.52 -18.19
N ASN A 462 28.87 -2.90 -18.53
CA ASN A 462 29.84 -3.39 -17.56
C ASN A 462 30.79 -2.24 -17.15
N ALA A 463 30.61 -1.73 -15.95
CA ALA A 463 31.41 -0.63 -15.40
C ALA A 463 32.76 -1.09 -14.82
N SER A 464 33.12 -2.38 -14.96
CA SER A 464 34.39 -2.92 -14.46
C SER A 464 35.45 -3.04 -15.53
N ASP A 465 36.70 -3.19 -15.09
CA ASP A 465 37.89 -3.46 -15.94
C ASP A 465 38.05 -4.95 -16.29
N GLN A 466 37.07 -5.81 -15.90
CA GLN A 466 37.06 -7.24 -16.16
C GLN A 466 35.93 -7.62 -17.09
N THR A 467 36.11 -8.73 -17.84
CA THR A 467 35.01 -9.37 -18.56
C THR A 467 34.12 -10.09 -17.57
N VAL A 468 32.80 -9.85 -17.67
CA VAL A 468 31.80 -10.53 -16.84
C VAL A 468 31.08 -11.59 -17.67
N ASP A 469 30.94 -12.80 -17.12
CA ASP A 469 30.13 -13.88 -17.69
C ASP A 469 28.67 -13.68 -17.26
N LEU A 470 27.80 -13.49 -18.24
CA LEU A 470 26.35 -13.31 -18.07
C LEU A 470 25.55 -14.57 -18.37
N SER A 471 26.21 -15.73 -18.50
CA SER A 471 25.54 -17.01 -18.77
C SER A 471 24.47 -17.31 -17.70
N GLY A 472 23.22 -17.49 -18.13
CA GLY A 472 22.13 -17.81 -17.26
C GLY A 472 21.55 -16.60 -16.47
N TRP A 473 22.06 -15.40 -16.71
CA TRP A 473 21.42 -14.20 -16.13
C TRP A 473 20.03 -13.99 -16.73
N GLU A 474 19.16 -13.39 -15.96
CA GLU A 474 17.75 -13.27 -16.28
C GLU A 474 17.29 -11.82 -16.30
N ILE A 475 16.44 -11.50 -17.27
CA ILE A 475 15.73 -10.24 -17.30
C ILE A 475 14.27 -10.50 -16.96
N GLU A 476 13.80 -9.83 -15.92
CA GLU A 476 12.42 -9.80 -15.52
C GLU A 476 11.80 -8.46 -15.93
N ILE A 477 10.58 -8.51 -16.44
CA ILE A 477 9.74 -7.32 -16.67
C ILE A 477 8.47 -7.43 -15.86
N THR A 478 7.98 -6.31 -15.36
CA THR A 478 6.70 -6.26 -14.67
C THR A 478 5.58 -6.00 -15.65
N ARG A 479 4.66 -6.96 -15.78
CA ARG A 479 3.47 -6.86 -16.63
C ARG A 479 2.37 -6.01 -15.96
N SER A 480 1.31 -5.74 -16.73
CA SER A 480 0.05 -5.22 -16.20
C SER A 480 -0.42 -6.07 -15.01
N GLY A 481 -0.91 -5.43 -13.95
CA GLY A 481 -1.34 -6.14 -12.74
C GLY A 481 -0.21 -6.57 -11.80
N TRP A 482 0.98 -5.98 -11.90
CA TRP A 482 2.12 -6.19 -11.00
C TRP A 482 2.80 -7.55 -11.08
N ALA A 483 2.32 -8.45 -11.92
CA ALA A 483 2.95 -9.74 -12.07
C ALA A 483 4.30 -9.62 -12.81
N PRO A 484 5.42 -9.87 -12.15
CA PRO A 484 6.71 -9.97 -12.83
C PRO A 484 6.72 -11.22 -13.70
N VAL A 485 7.32 -11.10 -14.87
CA VAL A 485 7.55 -12.24 -15.75
C VAL A 485 9.00 -12.26 -16.18
N ARG A 486 9.59 -13.45 -16.15
CA ARG A 486 10.89 -13.67 -16.75
C ARG A 486 10.77 -13.49 -18.27
N ALA A 487 11.44 -12.48 -18.80
CA ALA A 487 11.34 -12.10 -20.21
C ALA A 487 12.49 -12.64 -21.06
N ALA A 488 13.67 -12.84 -20.47
CA ALA A 488 14.83 -13.43 -21.14
C ALA A 488 15.71 -14.23 -20.18
N ILE A 489 16.39 -15.25 -20.70
CA ILE A 489 17.56 -15.88 -20.09
C ILE A 489 18.71 -15.70 -21.04
N LEU A 490 19.84 -15.18 -20.57
CA LEU A 490 21.04 -15.03 -21.38
C LEU A 490 21.72 -16.41 -21.59
N PRO A 491 22.00 -16.82 -22.84
CA PRO A 491 22.52 -18.15 -23.13
C PRO A 491 23.95 -18.35 -22.62
N ALA A 492 24.34 -19.61 -22.47
CA ALA A 492 25.68 -19.96 -22.05
C ALA A 492 26.73 -19.37 -23.03
N GLY A 493 27.80 -18.82 -22.47
CA GLY A 493 28.85 -18.12 -23.21
C GLY A 493 28.55 -16.67 -23.52
N THR A 494 27.43 -16.12 -23.06
CA THR A 494 27.16 -14.67 -23.11
C THR A 494 28.12 -13.96 -22.17
N VAL A 495 28.95 -13.07 -22.71
CA VAL A 495 29.90 -12.27 -21.92
C VAL A 495 29.78 -10.81 -22.29
N ILE A 496 30.07 -9.93 -21.33
CA ILE A 496 30.20 -8.50 -21.54
C ILE A 496 31.65 -8.10 -21.17
N LYS A 497 32.38 -7.50 -22.12
CA LYS A 497 33.76 -7.10 -21.92
C LYS A 497 33.85 -5.90 -20.94
N ALA A 498 35.06 -5.63 -20.48
CA ALA A 498 35.34 -4.44 -19.69
C ALA A 498 34.88 -3.18 -20.43
N TYR A 499 34.11 -2.33 -19.73
CA TYR A 499 33.58 -1.06 -20.24
C TYR A 499 32.82 -1.17 -21.58
N ASP A 500 32.12 -2.30 -21.80
CA ASP A 500 31.39 -2.59 -23.04
C ASP A 500 29.89 -2.69 -22.76
N PHE A 501 29.10 -2.76 -23.82
CA PHE A 501 27.64 -2.78 -23.82
C PHE A 501 27.11 -4.09 -24.38
N LEU A 502 25.92 -4.52 -23.85
CA LEU A 502 25.15 -5.62 -24.40
C LEU A 502 23.72 -5.17 -24.64
N VAL A 503 23.27 -5.19 -25.89
CA VAL A 503 21.92 -4.77 -26.29
C VAL A 503 21.02 -5.98 -26.48
N ILE A 504 19.90 -6.01 -25.75
CA ILE A 504 18.92 -7.10 -25.74
C ILE A 504 17.59 -6.56 -26.29
N ARG A 505 16.99 -7.27 -27.25
CA ARG A 505 15.80 -6.82 -27.97
C ARG A 505 14.67 -7.85 -27.88
N PRO A 506 13.40 -7.43 -27.99
CA PRO A 506 12.29 -8.34 -28.22
C PRO A 506 12.52 -9.16 -29.48
N ASN A 507 12.21 -10.45 -29.42
CA ASN A 507 12.24 -11.30 -30.63
C ASN A 507 11.02 -11.03 -31.53
N ALA A 508 11.03 -11.60 -32.73
CA ALA A 508 9.97 -11.39 -33.71
C ALA A 508 8.57 -11.90 -33.27
N ASN A 509 8.54 -12.79 -32.27
CA ASN A 509 7.32 -13.38 -31.74
C ASN A 509 7.00 -12.88 -30.31
N ALA A 510 7.69 -11.84 -29.85
CA ALA A 510 7.47 -11.29 -28.51
C ALA A 510 6.01 -10.83 -28.34
N LEU A 511 5.38 -11.27 -27.26
CA LEU A 511 4.04 -10.85 -26.94
C LEU A 511 4.04 -9.39 -26.47
N ALA A 512 3.00 -8.66 -26.83
CA ALA A 512 2.84 -7.29 -26.37
C ALA A 512 2.60 -7.28 -24.86
N PHE A 513 3.35 -6.44 -24.15
CA PHE A 513 3.21 -6.26 -22.72
C PHE A 513 1.84 -5.65 -22.32
N ASP A 514 1.36 -4.68 -23.11
CA ASP A 514 0.17 -3.88 -22.78
C ASP A 514 -1.16 -4.62 -23.09
N GLU A 515 -1.14 -5.88 -23.44
CA GLU A 515 -2.36 -6.66 -23.53
C GLU A 515 -2.92 -6.81 -22.10
N ALA A 516 -3.95 -6.02 -21.83
CA ALA A 516 -4.74 -6.18 -20.62
C ALA A 516 -5.20 -7.63 -20.51
N PRO A 517 -5.36 -8.16 -19.29
CA PRO A 517 -5.99 -9.46 -19.11
C PRO A 517 -7.30 -9.53 -19.88
N LEU A 518 -7.60 -10.69 -20.46
CA LEU A 518 -8.89 -10.92 -21.12
C LEU A 518 -10.05 -10.64 -20.17
N THR A 519 -9.86 -11.02 -18.92
CA THR A 519 -10.74 -10.76 -17.79
C THR A 519 -10.01 -11.09 -16.49
N ASN A 520 -10.69 -10.92 -15.35
CA ASN A 520 -10.20 -11.34 -14.03
C ASN A 520 -11.22 -12.30 -13.41
N ILE A 521 -10.78 -13.11 -12.45
CA ILE A 521 -11.68 -13.87 -11.59
C ILE A 521 -12.55 -12.86 -10.85
N PHE A 522 -13.87 -12.99 -10.96
CA PHE A 522 -14.81 -12.00 -10.44
C PHE A 522 -14.73 -11.86 -8.94
N ILE A 523 -14.64 -10.62 -8.53
CA ILE A 523 -14.67 -10.19 -7.14
C ILE A 523 -15.89 -9.34 -6.93
N PRO A 524 -16.79 -9.70 -6.04
CA PRO A 524 -17.67 -8.72 -5.43
C PRO A 524 -16.84 -7.88 -4.46
N VAL A 525 -16.61 -6.59 -4.78
CA VAL A 525 -15.77 -5.69 -3.98
C VAL A 525 -16.22 -5.52 -2.52
N SER A 526 -17.47 -5.86 -2.23
CA SER A 526 -18.05 -5.86 -0.88
C SER A 526 -17.87 -7.18 -0.11
N THR A 527 -17.00 -8.07 -0.57
CA THR A 527 -16.70 -9.34 0.10
C THR A 527 -15.23 -9.43 0.51
N ASP A 528 -14.87 -10.45 1.27
CA ASP A 528 -13.48 -10.73 1.60
C ASP A 528 -12.67 -10.92 0.31
N PRO A 529 -11.64 -10.10 0.06
CA PRO A 529 -10.80 -10.20 -1.14
C PRO A 529 -10.05 -11.53 -1.26
N LYS A 530 -10.00 -12.32 -0.20
CA LYS A 530 -9.29 -13.61 -0.15
C LYS A 530 -10.17 -14.81 -0.43
N HIS A 531 -11.27 -14.62 -1.15
CA HIS A 531 -12.05 -15.78 -1.61
C HIS A 531 -11.18 -16.66 -2.50
N LEU A 532 -10.94 -17.90 -2.06
CA LEU A 532 -10.10 -18.86 -2.76
C LEU A 532 -10.94 -19.82 -3.59
N PHE A 533 -10.60 -19.93 -4.87
CA PHE A 533 -11.06 -20.98 -5.76
C PHE A 533 -10.05 -22.12 -5.69
N LYS A 534 -10.45 -23.23 -5.12
CA LYS A 534 -9.57 -24.33 -4.76
C LYS A 534 -9.06 -25.13 -5.95
N ALA A 535 -7.84 -25.64 -5.84
CA ALA A 535 -7.30 -26.67 -6.71
C ALA A 535 -8.30 -27.82 -6.87
N GLY A 536 -8.43 -28.38 -8.06
CA GLY A 536 -9.42 -29.37 -8.45
C GLY A 536 -10.73 -28.76 -8.99
N GLY A 537 -10.92 -27.45 -8.90
CA GLY A 537 -12.06 -26.75 -9.51
C GLY A 537 -11.98 -26.75 -11.04
N THR A 538 -13.13 -26.70 -11.71
CA THR A 538 -13.26 -26.63 -13.17
C THR A 538 -14.16 -25.49 -13.63
N ASN A 539 -14.53 -24.60 -12.70
CA ASN A 539 -15.37 -23.44 -12.96
C ASN A 539 -14.82 -22.22 -12.19
N LEU A 540 -14.82 -21.07 -12.83
CA LEU A 540 -14.47 -19.78 -12.22
C LEU A 540 -15.48 -18.72 -12.63
N PRO A 541 -15.99 -17.90 -11.69
CA PRO A 541 -16.71 -16.68 -12.03
C PRO A 541 -15.73 -15.67 -12.63
N VAL A 542 -16.16 -14.90 -13.61
CA VAL A 542 -15.31 -13.93 -14.31
C VAL A 542 -16.00 -12.57 -14.40
N THR A 543 -15.20 -11.51 -14.42
CA THR A 543 -15.71 -10.13 -14.52
C THR A 543 -16.30 -9.83 -15.89
N SER A 544 -15.77 -10.45 -16.95
CA SER A 544 -16.24 -10.31 -18.33
C SER A 544 -16.05 -11.61 -19.09
N VAL A 545 -16.93 -11.87 -20.03
CA VAL A 545 -16.83 -13.00 -20.97
C VAL A 545 -16.58 -12.54 -22.41
N ALA A 546 -16.51 -11.23 -22.66
CA ALA A 546 -16.50 -10.66 -24.01
C ALA A 546 -15.33 -11.11 -24.88
N ALA A 547 -14.17 -11.39 -24.28
CA ALA A 547 -12.97 -11.84 -24.97
C ALA A 547 -12.73 -13.36 -24.87
N LEU A 548 -13.67 -14.12 -24.34
CA LEU A 548 -13.55 -15.55 -24.06
C LEU A 548 -14.34 -16.38 -25.07
N GLU A 549 -13.77 -17.49 -25.53
CA GLU A 549 -14.36 -18.39 -26.50
C GLU A 549 -14.10 -19.84 -26.12
N ALA A 550 -15.14 -20.68 -26.15
CA ALA A 550 -15.01 -22.11 -25.91
C ALA A 550 -14.03 -22.76 -26.95
N GLY A 551 -13.20 -23.67 -26.49
CA GLY A 551 -12.15 -24.31 -27.28
C GLY A 551 -10.81 -23.56 -27.29
N LYS A 552 -10.75 -22.32 -26.77
CA LYS A 552 -9.49 -21.57 -26.68
C LYS A 552 -8.76 -21.89 -25.38
N LYS A 553 -7.42 -21.84 -25.46
CA LYS A 553 -6.55 -21.87 -24.29
C LYS A 553 -6.45 -20.51 -23.67
N ILE A 554 -6.41 -20.47 -22.34
CA ILE A 554 -6.18 -19.30 -21.53
C ILE A 554 -5.14 -19.60 -20.46
N GLY A 555 -4.45 -18.55 -19.99
CA GLY A 555 -3.63 -18.58 -18.78
C GLY A 555 -4.40 -18.03 -17.59
N ILE A 556 -4.29 -18.68 -16.45
CA ILE A 556 -4.86 -18.23 -15.18
C ILE A 556 -3.70 -17.85 -14.26
N ASP A 557 -3.82 -16.69 -13.58
CA ASP A 557 -2.75 -16.03 -12.88
C ASP A 557 -1.63 -15.55 -13.83
N LEU A 558 -0.86 -14.57 -13.45
CA LEU A 558 0.28 -14.07 -14.20
C LEU A 558 1.61 -14.31 -13.47
N GLY A 559 1.53 -14.82 -12.23
CA GLY A 559 2.65 -14.99 -11.33
C GLY A 559 3.02 -16.45 -11.06
N GLY A 560 3.45 -16.73 -9.85
CA GLY A 560 4.01 -18.02 -9.45
C GLY A 560 3.05 -19.22 -9.46
N LYS A 561 1.74 -18.98 -9.59
CA LYS A 561 0.70 -20.01 -9.72
C LYS A 561 0.11 -20.08 -11.12
N TYR A 562 0.82 -19.53 -12.10
CA TYR A 562 0.39 -19.61 -13.50
C TYR A 562 0.10 -21.03 -13.96
N GLU A 563 -1.07 -21.19 -14.59
CA GLU A 563 -1.44 -22.44 -15.25
C GLU A 563 -2.26 -22.21 -16.52
N GLU A 564 -2.20 -23.14 -17.45
CA GLU A 564 -2.96 -23.10 -18.70
C GLU A 564 -4.13 -24.08 -18.66
N VAL A 565 -5.29 -23.61 -19.09
CA VAL A 565 -6.48 -24.44 -19.26
C VAL A 565 -7.16 -24.18 -20.61
N THR A 566 -7.99 -25.12 -21.07
CA THR A 566 -8.80 -24.95 -22.27
C THR A 566 -10.24 -24.74 -21.87
N LEU A 567 -10.85 -23.65 -22.35
CA LEU A 567 -12.26 -23.33 -22.08
C LEU A 567 -13.18 -24.39 -22.71
N THR A 568 -14.02 -25.00 -21.92
CA THR A 568 -15.06 -25.95 -22.38
C THR A 568 -16.41 -25.27 -22.55
N LYS A 569 -16.69 -24.24 -21.75
CA LYS A 569 -17.91 -23.46 -21.82
C LYS A 569 -17.68 -22.03 -21.34
N VAL A 570 -18.35 -21.09 -21.99
CA VAL A 570 -18.41 -19.68 -21.56
C VAL A 570 -19.87 -19.37 -21.20
N GLY A 571 -20.09 -19.01 -19.96
CA GLY A 571 -21.40 -18.68 -19.40
C GLY A 571 -21.61 -17.17 -19.27
N THR A 572 -22.20 -16.74 -18.13
CA THR A 572 -22.46 -15.34 -17.82
C THR A 572 -21.42 -14.78 -16.86
N PRO A 573 -20.98 -13.51 -17.01
CA PRO A 573 -20.07 -12.89 -16.08
C PRO A 573 -20.73 -12.61 -14.74
N GLY A 574 -19.93 -12.36 -13.73
CA GLY A 574 -20.39 -11.78 -12.47
C GLY A 574 -20.97 -10.38 -12.68
N THR A 575 -21.90 -10.00 -11.84
CA THR A 575 -22.53 -8.68 -11.89
C THR A 575 -22.41 -8.01 -10.54
N GLN A 576 -21.97 -6.76 -10.54
CA GLN A 576 -22.03 -5.86 -9.39
C GLN A 576 -22.74 -4.58 -9.82
N THR A 577 -23.77 -4.20 -9.06
CA THR A 577 -24.59 -3.02 -9.28
C THR A 577 -24.94 -2.36 -7.95
N THR A 578 -25.74 -1.31 -7.97
CA THR A 578 -26.16 -0.60 -6.75
C THR A 578 -27.67 -0.37 -6.75
N LEU A 579 -28.25 -0.18 -5.56
CA LEU A 579 -29.60 0.33 -5.41
C LEU A 579 -29.66 1.79 -5.85
N VAL A 580 -30.57 2.11 -6.78
CA VAL A 580 -30.80 3.50 -7.25
C VAL A 580 -31.38 4.37 -6.12
N GLY A 581 -32.23 3.80 -5.28
CA GLY A 581 -32.84 4.47 -4.13
C GLY A 581 -32.88 3.56 -2.91
N PRO A 582 -33.24 4.08 -1.73
CA PRO A 582 -33.36 3.25 -0.55
C PRO A 582 -34.47 2.21 -0.74
N ALA A 583 -34.26 1.02 -0.16
CA ALA A 583 -35.28 -0.03 -0.09
C ALA A 583 -35.59 -0.32 1.39
N LYS A 584 -36.86 -0.55 1.71
CA LYS A 584 -37.33 -0.75 3.08
C LYS A 584 -37.46 -2.22 3.44
N ALA A 585 -37.32 -2.52 4.72
CA ALA A 585 -37.75 -3.81 5.25
C ALA A 585 -39.21 -4.05 4.84
N GLY A 586 -39.48 -5.23 4.28
CA GLY A 586 -40.77 -5.55 3.67
C GLY A 586 -40.85 -5.45 2.16
N ASP A 587 -39.93 -4.74 1.51
CA ASP A 587 -39.91 -4.62 0.06
C ASP A 587 -39.52 -5.96 -0.61
N LYS A 588 -40.16 -6.25 -1.71
CA LYS A 588 -39.84 -7.37 -2.63
C LYS A 588 -39.33 -6.91 -3.98
N THR A 589 -39.19 -5.61 -4.17
CA THR A 589 -38.83 -4.99 -5.44
C THR A 589 -37.68 -4.08 -5.23
N LEU A 590 -36.62 -4.26 -6.01
CA LEU A 590 -35.38 -3.48 -5.95
C LEU A 590 -35.18 -2.72 -7.24
N ASN A 591 -34.89 -1.43 -7.15
CA ASN A 591 -34.50 -0.60 -8.29
C ASN A 591 -32.96 -0.61 -8.37
N LEU A 592 -32.42 -1.17 -9.45
CA LEU A 592 -30.99 -1.34 -9.66
C LEU A 592 -30.47 -0.44 -10.77
N GLU A 593 -29.26 0.07 -10.59
CA GLU A 593 -28.56 0.90 -11.59
C GLU A 593 -28.23 0.09 -12.85
N VAL A 594 -27.89 -1.19 -12.69
CA VAL A 594 -27.59 -2.11 -13.80
C VAL A 594 -28.25 -3.45 -13.51
N THR A 595 -29.00 -3.97 -14.47
CA THR A 595 -29.61 -5.32 -14.43
C THR A 595 -29.00 -6.27 -15.46
N ALA A 596 -27.97 -5.83 -16.18
CA ALA A 596 -27.23 -6.68 -17.12
C ALA A 596 -26.75 -7.96 -16.42
N ASN A 597 -26.89 -9.08 -17.11
CA ASN A 597 -26.51 -10.42 -16.64
C ASN A 597 -27.29 -10.96 -15.42
N LEU A 598 -28.25 -10.21 -14.86
CA LEU A 598 -29.18 -10.77 -13.87
C LEU A 598 -30.30 -11.53 -14.55
N THR A 599 -30.61 -12.73 -14.06
CA THR A 599 -31.64 -13.60 -14.59
C THR A 599 -32.46 -14.22 -13.47
N GLU A 600 -33.67 -14.66 -13.81
CA GLU A 600 -34.52 -15.39 -12.86
C GLU A 600 -33.84 -16.65 -12.32
N GLY A 601 -33.98 -16.90 -11.03
CA GLY A 601 -33.35 -17.99 -10.30
C GLY A 601 -31.96 -17.69 -9.75
N MET A 602 -31.34 -16.60 -10.19
CA MET A 602 -30.02 -16.20 -9.71
C MET A 602 -30.07 -15.71 -8.27
N GLU A 603 -29.09 -16.13 -7.48
CA GLU A 603 -28.88 -15.62 -6.12
C GLU A 603 -28.14 -14.30 -6.16
N ILE A 604 -28.64 -13.30 -5.45
CA ILE A 604 -28.03 -11.98 -5.31
C ILE A 604 -27.76 -11.68 -3.84
N THR A 605 -26.64 -11.03 -3.60
CA THR A 605 -26.32 -10.45 -2.30
C THR A 605 -26.61 -8.95 -2.33
N ILE A 606 -27.26 -8.42 -1.31
CA ILE A 606 -27.69 -7.02 -1.17
C ILE A 606 -27.08 -6.49 0.12
N GLY A 607 -26.41 -5.34 0.06
CA GLY A 607 -25.80 -4.71 1.23
C GLY A 607 -24.47 -5.30 1.66
N THR A 608 -23.90 -4.72 2.72
CA THR A 608 -22.60 -5.05 3.30
C THR A 608 -22.69 -5.13 4.82
N GLY A 609 -21.68 -5.72 5.47
CA GLY A 609 -21.59 -5.82 6.92
C GLY A 609 -22.83 -6.47 7.55
N GLN A 610 -23.29 -5.89 8.65
CA GLN A 610 -24.50 -6.36 9.35
C GLN A 610 -25.81 -6.15 8.56
N ARG A 611 -25.78 -5.42 7.44
CA ARG A 611 -26.93 -5.18 6.56
C ARG A 611 -27.00 -6.12 5.37
N LYS A 612 -26.12 -7.09 5.30
CA LYS A 612 -26.02 -8.03 4.19
C LYS A 612 -27.20 -9.00 4.17
N GLU A 613 -27.89 -9.10 3.04
CA GLU A 613 -29.00 -10.01 2.82
C GLU A 613 -28.82 -10.81 1.53
N LEU A 614 -29.16 -12.10 1.58
CA LEU A 614 -29.15 -13.00 0.45
C LEU A 614 -30.58 -13.24 -0.04
N ARG A 615 -30.84 -13.04 -1.35
CA ARG A 615 -32.13 -13.18 -1.99
C ARG A 615 -31.99 -13.88 -3.35
N LYS A 616 -33.11 -14.45 -3.80
CA LYS A 616 -33.18 -15.04 -5.14
C LYS A 616 -34.04 -14.16 -6.06
N VAL A 617 -33.50 -13.90 -7.24
CA VAL A 617 -34.23 -13.16 -8.29
C VAL A 617 -35.41 -13.98 -8.80
N THR A 618 -36.59 -13.43 -8.77
CA THR A 618 -37.81 -14.06 -9.32
C THR A 618 -38.22 -13.43 -10.63
N LYS A 619 -37.82 -12.19 -10.89
CA LYS A 619 -38.12 -11.50 -12.15
C LYS A 619 -37.17 -10.33 -12.37
N VAL A 620 -36.80 -10.09 -13.61
CA VAL A 620 -36.01 -8.92 -14.02
C VAL A 620 -36.77 -8.11 -15.05
N VAL A 621 -37.03 -6.84 -14.78
CA VAL A 621 -37.70 -5.91 -15.69
C VAL A 621 -36.69 -4.80 -16.06
N LYS A 622 -36.21 -4.80 -17.31
CA LYS A 622 -35.38 -3.74 -17.83
C LYS A 622 -36.20 -2.48 -18.07
N VAL A 623 -35.69 -1.35 -17.61
CA VAL A 623 -36.32 -0.03 -17.83
C VAL A 623 -35.47 0.71 -18.87
N SER A 624 -36.09 1.04 -20.00
CA SER A 624 -35.43 1.86 -21.01
C SER A 624 -35.38 3.31 -20.52
N GLN A 625 -34.21 3.76 -20.13
CA GLN A 625 -33.97 5.18 -19.81
C GLN A 625 -32.86 5.75 -20.70
N ALA A 626 -32.96 7.06 -20.99
CA ALA A 626 -31.86 7.78 -21.61
C ALA A 626 -30.60 7.72 -20.72
N PRO A 627 -29.38 7.61 -21.28
CA PRO A 627 -28.16 7.59 -20.49
C PRO A 627 -28.08 8.84 -19.62
N ALA A 628 -27.79 8.64 -18.35
CA ALA A 628 -27.58 9.72 -17.39
C ALA A 628 -26.44 10.65 -17.87
N PRO A 629 -26.51 11.96 -17.62
CA PRO A 629 -25.43 12.85 -17.97
C PRO A 629 -24.14 12.41 -17.28
N ARG A 630 -23.03 12.38 -18.05
CA ARG A 630 -21.70 11.94 -17.57
C ARG A 630 -21.24 12.85 -16.44
N ARG A 631 -20.98 12.30 -15.27
CA ARG A 631 -20.24 12.97 -14.20
C ARG A 631 -18.73 12.84 -14.46
N PHE A 632 -17.99 13.89 -14.11
CA PHE A 632 -16.54 13.91 -14.26
C PHE A 632 -15.91 12.71 -13.49
N GLY A 633 -15.06 11.95 -14.16
CA GLY A 633 -14.34 10.81 -13.57
C GLY A 633 -15.02 9.44 -13.73
N GLN A 634 -16.26 9.34 -14.16
CA GLN A 634 -16.93 8.04 -14.37
C GLN A 634 -16.59 7.43 -15.73
N GLN A 635 -16.05 6.21 -15.71
CA GLN A 635 -16.00 5.35 -16.89
C GLN A 635 -17.44 4.95 -17.26
N SER A 636 -17.74 4.91 -18.57
CA SER A 636 -19.03 4.48 -19.08
C SER A 636 -19.27 3.00 -18.77
N GLN A 637 -19.91 2.71 -17.66
CA GLN A 637 -20.53 1.40 -17.44
C GLN A 637 -21.80 1.32 -18.30
N PRO A 638 -22.17 0.13 -18.80
CA PRO A 638 -23.47 -0.05 -19.45
C PRO A 638 -24.55 0.35 -18.45
N HIS A 639 -25.26 1.44 -18.75
CA HIS A 639 -26.38 1.87 -17.93
C HIS A 639 -27.64 1.13 -18.41
N GLU A 640 -27.93 0.01 -17.77
CA GLU A 640 -29.13 -0.77 -18.00
C GLU A 640 -29.98 -0.81 -16.71
N PRO A 641 -30.57 0.31 -16.29
CA PRO A 641 -31.37 0.33 -15.08
C PRO A 641 -32.59 -0.58 -15.21
N GLY A 642 -32.99 -1.11 -14.08
CA GLY A 642 -34.14 -1.97 -14.08
C GLY A 642 -34.65 -2.30 -12.68
N VAL A 643 -35.72 -3.10 -12.66
CA VAL A 643 -36.40 -3.53 -11.46
C VAL A 643 -36.20 -5.03 -11.32
N VAL A 644 -35.78 -5.47 -10.12
CA VAL A 644 -35.69 -6.89 -9.77
C VAL A 644 -36.68 -7.21 -8.68
N GLU A 645 -37.49 -8.25 -8.92
CA GLU A 645 -38.33 -8.84 -7.88
C GLU A 645 -37.58 -10.00 -7.20
N ILE A 646 -37.72 -10.13 -5.88
CA ILE A 646 -36.98 -11.09 -5.05
C ILE A 646 -37.96 -12.08 -4.37
N ASP A 647 -37.47 -13.28 -4.06
CA ASP A 647 -38.26 -14.39 -3.54
C ASP A 647 -38.97 -14.09 -2.20
N ARG A 648 -38.32 -13.35 -1.33
CA ARG A 648 -38.82 -12.97 -0.01
C ARG A 648 -38.46 -11.51 0.30
N PRO A 649 -39.25 -10.81 1.12
CA PRO A 649 -39.03 -9.40 1.42
C PRO A 649 -37.69 -9.18 2.11
N LEU A 650 -37.14 -7.95 1.97
CA LEU A 650 -36.03 -7.47 2.78
C LEU A 650 -36.41 -7.50 4.26
N THR A 651 -35.46 -7.79 5.11
CA THR A 651 -35.64 -7.76 6.57
C THR A 651 -35.02 -6.51 7.21
N ILE A 652 -34.18 -5.81 6.47
CA ILE A 652 -33.41 -4.64 6.93
C ILE A 652 -33.57 -3.53 5.88
N ASP A 653 -33.67 -2.29 6.35
CA ASP A 653 -33.65 -1.12 5.47
C ASP A 653 -32.28 -1.01 4.79
N GLN A 654 -32.29 -0.90 3.47
CA GLN A 654 -31.09 -0.68 2.66
C GLN A 654 -31.03 0.79 2.18
N ILE A 655 -29.83 1.39 2.21
CA ILE A 655 -29.64 2.76 1.74
C ILE A 655 -29.42 2.82 0.23
N ALA A 656 -29.66 3.97 -0.37
CA ALA A 656 -29.33 4.21 -1.77
C ALA A 656 -27.81 4.04 -2.01
N GLY A 657 -27.46 3.49 -3.16
CA GLY A 657 -26.06 3.28 -3.55
C GLY A 657 -25.36 2.08 -2.88
N VAL A 658 -26.09 1.28 -2.10
CA VAL A 658 -25.55 0.05 -1.54
C VAL A 658 -25.38 -1.02 -2.63
N ASP A 659 -24.35 -1.84 -2.48
CA ASP A 659 -24.02 -2.88 -3.46
C ASP A 659 -25.03 -4.00 -3.53
N VAL A 660 -25.28 -4.46 -4.78
CA VAL A 660 -25.98 -5.68 -5.12
C VAL A 660 -25.12 -6.45 -6.11
N TRP A 661 -24.86 -7.74 -5.86
CA TRP A 661 -24.01 -8.52 -6.73
C TRP A 661 -24.44 -9.99 -6.85
N ALA A 662 -23.99 -10.62 -7.94
CA ALA A 662 -24.14 -12.04 -8.23
C ALA A 662 -22.92 -12.60 -8.95
N PHE A 663 -22.54 -13.85 -8.71
CA PHE A 663 -21.36 -14.46 -9.33
C PHE A 663 -21.49 -14.74 -10.84
N GLY A 664 -22.71 -14.89 -11.35
CA GLY A 664 -22.90 -15.42 -12.69
C GLY A 664 -22.58 -16.93 -12.77
N THR A 665 -22.54 -17.47 -13.99
CA THR A 665 -22.18 -18.88 -14.21
C THR A 665 -20.70 -19.06 -14.59
N GLY A 666 -20.01 -17.96 -14.93
CA GLY A 666 -18.57 -17.93 -15.19
C GLY A 666 -18.11 -18.74 -16.40
N ILE A 667 -16.95 -19.35 -16.29
CA ILE A 667 -16.34 -20.20 -17.30
C ILE A 667 -16.12 -21.61 -16.77
N GLU A 668 -16.28 -22.61 -17.64
CA GLU A 668 -15.88 -24.00 -17.39
C GLU A 668 -14.68 -24.35 -18.26
N PHE A 669 -13.76 -25.18 -17.75
CA PHE A 669 -12.50 -25.48 -18.42
C PHE A 669 -11.94 -26.85 -18.04
N THR A 670 -10.93 -27.28 -18.77
CA THR A 670 -10.13 -28.49 -18.53
C THR A 670 -8.66 -28.21 -18.84
N PRO A 671 -7.69 -28.78 -18.10
CA PRO A 671 -7.86 -29.62 -16.90
C PRO A 671 -8.40 -28.81 -15.72
N ALA A 672 -8.70 -29.49 -14.63
CA ALA A 672 -9.04 -28.86 -13.35
C ALA A 672 -7.85 -28.04 -12.82
N LEU A 673 -8.13 -27.00 -12.02
CA LEU A 673 -7.10 -26.16 -11.42
C LEU A 673 -6.05 -26.99 -10.67
N LYS A 674 -4.79 -26.66 -10.88
CA LYS A 674 -3.64 -27.25 -10.19
C LYS A 674 -3.35 -26.48 -8.88
N TYR A 675 -3.61 -25.19 -8.87
CA TYR A 675 -3.36 -24.30 -7.75
C TYR A 675 -4.65 -23.68 -7.21
N ASP A 676 -4.57 -23.18 -5.97
CA ASP A 676 -5.59 -22.30 -5.42
C ASP A 676 -5.43 -20.91 -6.04
N HIS A 677 -6.48 -20.37 -6.64
CA HIS A 677 -6.53 -19.03 -7.21
C HIS A 677 -7.41 -18.10 -6.37
N MET A 678 -7.08 -16.82 -6.40
CA MET A 678 -7.85 -15.80 -5.67
C MET A 678 -8.79 -15.04 -6.60
N SER A 679 -9.81 -14.48 -6.00
CA SER A 679 -10.57 -13.41 -6.65
C SER A 679 -9.62 -12.31 -7.10
N GLY A 680 -9.77 -11.84 -8.33
CA GLY A 680 -8.92 -10.81 -8.95
C GLY A 680 -7.76 -11.35 -9.78
N ASP A 681 -7.38 -12.63 -9.63
CA ASP A 681 -6.34 -13.22 -10.46
C ASP A 681 -6.68 -13.04 -11.94
N ALA A 682 -5.69 -12.66 -12.73
CA ALA A 682 -5.87 -12.36 -14.14
C ALA A 682 -6.13 -13.62 -14.96
N ILE A 683 -7.01 -13.51 -15.93
CA ILE A 683 -7.21 -14.49 -17.00
C ILE A 683 -6.72 -13.87 -18.31
N SER A 684 -5.68 -14.42 -18.89
CA SER A 684 -4.96 -13.87 -20.03
C SER A 684 -4.87 -14.84 -21.21
N VAL A 685 -4.32 -14.38 -22.32
CA VAL A 685 -3.79 -15.29 -23.32
C VAL A 685 -2.65 -16.13 -22.73
N PRO A 686 -2.37 -17.33 -23.25
CA PRO A 686 -1.25 -18.14 -22.79
C PRO A 686 0.07 -17.37 -22.76
N ALA A 687 0.91 -17.64 -21.76
CA ALA A 687 2.21 -16.99 -21.64
C ALA A 687 3.09 -17.25 -22.87
N ALA A 688 3.95 -16.28 -23.22
CA ALA A 688 4.94 -16.50 -24.24
C ALA A 688 5.95 -17.56 -23.80
N PRO A 689 6.36 -18.47 -24.66
CA PRO A 689 7.50 -19.33 -24.38
C PRO A 689 8.75 -18.48 -24.13
N LEU A 690 9.48 -18.79 -23.06
CA LEU A 690 10.71 -18.09 -22.74
C LEU A 690 11.77 -18.35 -23.83
N ALA A 691 12.28 -17.30 -24.44
CA ALA A 691 13.32 -17.38 -25.45
C ALA A 691 14.66 -17.86 -24.84
N GLN A 692 15.33 -18.77 -25.50
CA GLN A 692 16.62 -19.36 -25.07
C GLN A 692 17.82 -18.73 -25.78
N ASP A 693 17.59 -17.74 -26.62
CA ASP A 693 18.60 -17.03 -27.43
C ASP A 693 19.02 -15.69 -26.83
N GLY A 694 18.54 -15.38 -25.61
CA GLY A 694 18.81 -14.14 -24.92
C GLY A 694 17.95 -12.96 -25.39
N SER A 695 17.04 -13.16 -26.33
CA SER A 695 16.06 -12.14 -26.73
C SER A 695 14.89 -12.07 -25.74
N LEU A 696 14.19 -10.95 -25.72
CA LEU A 696 13.01 -10.79 -24.87
C LEU A 696 11.80 -11.52 -25.48
N SER A 697 11.12 -12.32 -24.68
CA SER A 697 9.85 -12.98 -25.05
C SER A 697 8.64 -12.03 -24.98
N TYR A 698 8.83 -10.83 -24.43
CA TYR A 698 7.81 -9.80 -24.29
C TYR A 698 8.37 -8.43 -24.66
N THR A 699 7.50 -7.57 -25.19
CA THR A 699 7.75 -6.14 -25.13
C THR A 699 7.47 -5.65 -23.69
N TYR A 700 7.82 -4.42 -23.37
CA TYR A 700 7.52 -3.83 -22.06
C TYR A 700 6.75 -2.52 -22.22
N SER A 701 6.12 -2.07 -21.12
CA SER A 701 5.31 -0.87 -21.15
C SER A 701 6.14 0.35 -21.55
N THR A 702 5.58 1.18 -22.41
CA THR A 702 6.17 2.47 -22.78
C THR A 702 5.81 3.60 -21.82
N ARG A 703 5.01 3.35 -20.78
CA ARG A 703 4.46 4.38 -19.87
C ARG A 703 4.91 4.22 -18.43
N ALA A 704 4.80 3.03 -17.91
CA ALA A 704 5.19 2.70 -16.55
C ALA A 704 5.47 1.20 -16.46
N GLY A 705 6.55 0.84 -15.80
CA GLY A 705 6.99 -0.54 -15.68
C GLY A 705 8.13 -0.68 -14.69
N ALA A 706 8.59 -1.90 -14.56
CA ALA A 706 9.86 -2.20 -13.91
C ALA A 706 10.58 -3.27 -14.73
N ILE A 707 11.89 -3.13 -14.81
CA ILE A 707 12.81 -4.09 -15.43
C ILE A 707 13.86 -4.40 -14.38
N ALA A 708 14.10 -5.68 -14.16
CA ALA A 708 15.07 -6.16 -13.18
C ALA A 708 16.03 -7.15 -13.83
N LEU A 709 17.30 -7.08 -13.42
CA LEU A 709 18.39 -7.96 -13.86
C LEU A 709 18.77 -8.86 -12.70
N TYR A 710 18.74 -10.16 -12.93
CA TYR A 710 19.06 -11.15 -11.90
C TYR A 710 20.23 -12.03 -12.30
N HIS A 711 21.04 -12.38 -11.31
CA HIS A 711 21.97 -13.51 -11.38
C HIS A 711 21.57 -14.57 -10.36
N GLY A 712 20.96 -15.64 -10.82
CA GLY A 712 20.29 -16.60 -9.94
C GLY A 712 19.17 -15.93 -9.13
N ASN A 713 19.30 -15.92 -7.80
CA ASN A 713 18.35 -15.27 -6.90
C ASN A 713 18.77 -13.83 -6.49
N VAL A 714 19.92 -13.36 -7.00
CA VAL A 714 20.44 -12.05 -6.63
C VAL A 714 19.92 -11.02 -7.62
N LEU A 715 19.19 -10.03 -7.13
CA LEU A 715 18.90 -8.84 -7.91
C LEU A 715 20.20 -8.05 -8.08
N VAL A 716 20.65 -7.90 -9.31
CA VAL A 716 21.88 -7.16 -9.65
C VAL A 716 21.58 -5.69 -9.82
N ASP A 717 20.50 -5.37 -10.54
CA ASP A 717 20.06 -4.00 -10.79
C ASP A 717 18.57 -3.97 -11.17
N ALA A 718 17.88 -2.88 -10.93
CA ALA A 718 16.52 -2.67 -11.39
C ALA A 718 16.22 -1.21 -11.74
N VAL A 719 15.31 -1.02 -12.68
CA VAL A 719 14.77 0.29 -13.03
C VAL A 719 13.26 0.25 -12.94
N ILE A 720 12.71 1.07 -12.03
CA ILE A 720 11.27 1.32 -11.93
C ILE A 720 11.00 2.67 -12.58
N TYR A 721 10.10 2.69 -13.54
CA TYR A 721 9.79 3.89 -14.30
C TYR A 721 8.30 4.15 -14.44
N GLY A 722 7.95 5.43 -14.56
CA GLY A 722 6.57 5.88 -14.70
C GLY A 722 6.49 7.40 -14.57
N SER A 723 5.30 7.95 -14.62
CA SER A 723 5.10 9.37 -14.30
C SER A 723 4.64 9.53 -12.86
N LYS A 724 5.11 10.57 -12.16
CA LYS A 724 4.39 11.08 -10.97
C LYS A 724 2.94 11.27 -11.36
N GLN A 725 2.04 10.84 -10.50
CA GLN A 725 0.64 10.90 -10.74
C GLN A 725 0.18 12.34 -11.05
N SER A 726 -0.13 12.59 -12.29
CA SER A 726 -1.16 13.55 -12.64
C SER A 726 -2.49 12.79 -12.64
N ASN A 727 -3.59 13.43 -12.31
CA ASN A 727 -4.96 12.91 -12.22
C ASN A 727 -5.45 11.97 -13.34
N SER A 728 -4.61 11.42 -14.17
CA SER A 728 -4.98 10.48 -15.21
C SER A 728 -4.49 9.09 -14.86
N SER A 729 -5.43 8.21 -14.61
CA SER A 729 -5.33 6.79 -14.30
C SER A 729 -4.42 5.94 -15.22
N ALA A 730 -3.79 6.52 -16.23
CA ALA A 730 -3.01 5.79 -17.22
C ALA A 730 -1.49 5.83 -17.01
N ASN A 731 -0.96 6.70 -16.16
CA ASN A 731 0.46 7.05 -16.12
C ASN A 731 1.10 6.94 -14.73
N GLY A 732 0.54 6.17 -13.81
CA GLY A 732 1.09 6.06 -12.45
C GLY A 732 2.36 5.21 -12.38
N THR A 733 3.15 5.43 -11.35
CA THR A 733 4.28 4.58 -10.96
C THR A 733 3.80 3.16 -10.68
N ILE A 734 4.66 2.18 -10.91
CA ILE A 734 4.40 0.80 -10.54
C ILE A 734 4.93 0.57 -9.13
N ALA A 735 4.12 0.01 -8.21
CA ALA A 735 4.56 -0.41 -6.90
C ALA A 735 5.27 -1.77 -6.98
N ARG A 736 6.56 -1.76 -6.94
CA ARG A 736 7.43 -2.93 -6.81
C ARG A 736 8.29 -2.71 -5.55
N PRO A 737 7.69 -2.89 -4.35
CA PRO A 737 8.40 -2.63 -3.10
C PRO A 737 9.63 -3.54 -2.92
N ASP A 738 9.58 -4.75 -3.45
CA ASP A 738 10.70 -5.70 -3.49
C ASP A 738 11.92 -5.13 -4.22
N LEU A 739 11.72 -4.44 -5.35
CA LEU A 739 12.78 -3.74 -6.07
C LEU A 739 13.12 -2.41 -5.43
N ALA A 740 12.11 -1.64 -5.06
CA ALA A 740 12.25 -0.30 -4.51
C ALA A 740 13.07 -0.26 -3.22
N VAL A 741 12.92 -1.23 -2.34
CA VAL A 741 13.70 -1.38 -1.11
C VAL A 741 15.20 -1.53 -1.41
N LEU A 742 15.54 -2.11 -2.55
CA LEU A 742 16.94 -2.27 -2.98
C LEU A 742 17.48 -1.06 -3.75
N GLU A 743 16.60 -0.38 -4.48
CA GLU A 743 16.95 0.74 -5.37
C GLU A 743 16.72 2.12 -4.73
N GLY A 744 16.69 2.23 -3.41
CA GLY A 744 16.80 3.53 -2.77
C GLY A 744 15.77 4.00 -1.78
N GLU A 745 14.66 3.30 -1.57
CA GLU A 745 13.64 3.75 -0.60
C GLU A 745 13.91 3.30 0.84
N GLN A 746 15.14 3.17 1.23
CA GLN A 746 15.48 2.68 2.57
C GLN A 746 15.54 3.77 3.63
N THR A 747 15.41 5.04 3.26
CA THR A 747 15.54 6.17 4.19
C THR A 747 14.60 7.31 3.84
N GLN A 748 14.19 8.04 4.85
CA GLN A 748 13.57 9.34 4.73
C GLN A 748 14.39 10.25 3.79
N GLY A 749 13.78 10.73 2.72
CA GLY A 749 14.44 11.53 1.70
C GLY A 749 15.11 10.73 0.58
N GLY A 750 14.85 9.42 0.47
CA GLY A 750 15.22 8.62 -0.70
C GLY A 750 14.53 9.11 -1.98
N CYS A 751 15.16 8.85 -3.13
CA CYS A 751 14.71 9.35 -4.43
C CYS A 751 13.39 8.76 -4.95
N LEU A 752 12.76 7.84 -4.25
CA LEU A 752 11.50 7.21 -4.68
C LEU A 752 10.29 8.14 -4.64
N ALA A 753 10.31 9.19 -3.85
CA ALA A 753 9.32 10.26 -3.99
C ALA A 753 9.39 10.92 -5.38
N GLU A 754 10.47 10.71 -6.12
CA GLU A 754 10.74 11.25 -7.44
C GLU A 754 11.17 10.17 -8.43
N VAL A 755 10.27 9.22 -8.72
CA VAL A 755 10.43 8.43 -9.95
C VAL A 755 10.66 9.40 -11.10
N PRO A 756 11.69 9.19 -11.94
CA PRO A 756 11.98 10.07 -13.05
C PRO A 756 10.67 10.40 -13.79
N GLN A 757 10.29 11.66 -13.82
CA GLN A 757 9.11 12.09 -14.55
C GLN A 757 9.42 11.95 -16.03
N VAL A 758 9.27 10.78 -16.57
CA VAL A 758 9.19 10.64 -18.01
C VAL A 758 7.88 11.31 -18.43
N ARG A 759 7.93 12.61 -18.65
CA ARG A 759 6.84 13.34 -19.29
C ARG A 759 6.73 12.82 -20.72
N MET A 760 5.99 11.73 -20.86
CA MET A 760 5.59 11.28 -22.18
C MET A 760 4.82 12.44 -22.85
N PRO A 761 5.24 12.91 -24.02
CA PRO A 761 4.47 13.91 -24.75
C PRO A 761 3.05 13.43 -24.93
N ARG A 762 2.07 14.29 -24.68
CA ARG A 762 0.63 13.99 -24.86
C ARG A 762 0.26 13.51 -26.28
N SER A 763 1.16 13.63 -27.24
CA SER A 763 0.95 13.29 -28.66
C SER A 763 1.00 11.80 -28.99
N ILE A 764 1.41 10.90 -28.09
CA ILE A 764 1.46 9.45 -28.38
C ILE A 764 0.05 8.84 -28.50
N ASN A 765 -0.97 9.49 -27.97
CA ASN A 765 -2.36 9.01 -28.04
C ASN A 765 -3.12 9.39 -29.31
N GLN A 766 -2.53 10.10 -30.26
CA GLN A 766 -3.20 10.50 -31.51
C GLN A 766 -2.41 10.00 -32.71
N GLY A 767 -2.65 8.76 -33.09
CA GLY A 767 -2.60 8.24 -34.47
C GLY A 767 -1.47 8.72 -35.45
N THR A 768 -0.33 9.17 -34.95
CA THR A 768 0.81 9.51 -35.79
C THR A 768 1.72 8.30 -35.93
N THR A 769 2.03 7.94 -37.16
CA THR A 769 2.70 6.73 -37.62
C THR A 769 4.19 6.60 -37.24
N SER A 770 4.72 7.42 -36.35
CA SER A 770 6.04 7.28 -35.76
C SER A 770 6.01 7.80 -34.32
N ALA A 771 5.89 6.89 -33.36
CA ALA A 771 6.19 7.22 -31.98
C ALA A 771 7.64 7.69 -31.90
N PRO A 772 7.93 8.84 -31.26
CA PRO A 772 9.30 9.26 -31.06
C PRO A 772 10.04 8.17 -30.27
N SER A 773 11.31 7.92 -30.58
CA SER A 773 12.15 7.01 -29.84
C SER A 773 12.65 7.72 -28.60
N TYR A 774 12.34 7.18 -27.42
CA TYR A 774 12.76 7.69 -26.12
C TYR A 774 13.52 6.61 -25.37
N SER A 775 14.51 7.04 -24.60
CA SER A 775 15.20 6.15 -23.69
C SER A 775 15.31 6.72 -22.28
N LEU A 776 15.28 5.82 -21.31
CA LEU A 776 15.77 6.03 -19.96
C LEU A 776 17.25 5.65 -19.96
N VAL A 777 18.11 6.49 -19.40
CA VAL A 777 19.56 6.31 -19.47
C VAL A 777 20.21 6.61 -18.12
N ARG A 778 21.31 5.94 -17.82
CA ARG A 778 22.26 6.34 -16.77
C ARG A 778 23.28 7.30 -17.33
N LEU A 779 23.57 8.38 -16.63
CA LEU A 779 24.55 9.38 -17.02
C LEU A 779 25.47 9.73 -15.82
N PRO A 780 26.78 9.49 -15.97
CA PRO A 780 27.47 8.72 -17.02
C PRO A 780 27.06 7.25 -17.06
N ASP A 781 27.47 6.52 -18.12
CA ASP A 781 27.24 5.09 -18.23
C ASP A 781 27.66 4.33 -16.98
N GLY A 782 26.79 3.42 -16.53
CA GLY A 782 27.03 2.61 -15.34
C GLY A 782 26.96 3.39 -14.01
N ASN A 783 26.51 4.65 -14.02
CA ASN A 783 26.22 5.39 -12.78
C ASN A 783 25.09 4.71 -12.05
N ASP A 784 25.44 3.95 -11.02
CA ASP A 784 24.54 3.12 -10.24
C ASP A 784 24.91 3.20 -8.76
N ASN A 785 24.13 3.99 -8.01
CA ASN A 785 24.22 4.12 -6.55
C ASN A 785 22.93 3.63 -5.89
N ASP A 786 22.24 2.68 -6.50
CA ASP A 786 20.95 2.17 -6.06
C ASP A 786 19.93 3.30 -5.81
N ALA A 787 19.80 4.23 -6.75
CA ALA A 787 18.90 5.36 -6.61
C ALA A 787 18.15 5.65 -7.92
N LEU A 788 16.85 5.56 -7.90
CA LEU A 788 15.99 5.80 -9.07
C LEU A 788 16.14 7.22 -9.64
N CYS A 789 16.59 8.19 -8.85
CA CYS A 789 16.85 9.55 -9.33
C CYS A 789 18.06 9.69 -10.28
N GLU A 790 18.86 8.66 -10.44
CA GLU A 790 20.00 8.64 -11.37
C GLU A 790 19.60 8.39 -12.81
N ILE A 791 18.40 7.87 -13.01
CA ILE A 791 17.87 7.60 -14.34
C ILE A 791 17.45 8.91 -14.98
N ALA A 792 18.13 9.28 -16.06
CA ALA A 792 17.81 10.42 -16.90
C ALA A 792 16.93 10.00 -18.09
N TYR A 793 16.52 10.98 -18.86
CA TYR A 793 15.69 10.78 -20.05
C TYR A 793 16.35 11.42 -21.26
N THR A 794 16.40 10.72 -22.37
CA THR A 794 16.91 11.23 -23.65
C THR A 794 15.97 10.96 -24.82
N ASN A 795 15.99 11.82 -25.84
CA ASN A 795 15.34 11.60 -27.11
C ASN A 795 16.26 10.97 -28.17
N THR A 796 17.49 10.69 -27.79
CA THR A 796 18.52 10.16 -28.67
C THR A 796 19.03 8.81 -28.15
N PRO A 797 18.33 7.72 -28.46
CA PRO A 797 18.80 6.37 -28.08
C PRO A 797 20.18 6.06 -28.67
N THR A 798 21.03 5.45 -27.88
CA THR A 798 22.43 5.17 -28.23
C THR A 798 22.82 3.70 -28.09
N PRO A 799 22.05 2.72 -28.64
CA PRO A 799 22.29 1.30 -28.42
C PRO A 799 23.70 0.84 -28.82
N GLY A 800 24.44 0.25 -27.88
CA GLY A 800 25.82 -0.21 -28.05
C GLY A 800 26.86 0.92 -28.06
N LYS A 801 26.52 2.07 -27.50
CA LYS A 801 27.42 3.25 -27.44
C LYS A 801 27.17 4.05 -26.17
N PRO A 802 28.14 4.87 -25.72
CA PRO A 802 27.94 5.71 -24.57
C PRO A 802 26.70 6.60 -24.66
N ASN A 803 25.97 6.66 -23.55
CA ASN A 803 24.80 7.51 -23.42
C ASN A 803 25.13 9.00 -23.58
N ILE A 804 24.23 9.72 -24.21
CA ILE A 804 24.32 11.17 -24.36
C ILE A 804 23.08 11.82 -23.75
N PRO A 805 23.21 13.02 -23.17
CA PRO A 805 22.10 13.73 -22.53
C PRO A 805 20.89 13.98 -23.45
#